data_aa3590443c503a101eb37101f66a90e2
#
_entry.id   aa3590443c503a101eb37101f66a90e2
#
_cell.length_a   1.000
_cell.length_b   1.000
_cell.length_c   1.000
_cell.angle_alpha   90.00
_cell.angle_beta   90.00
_cell.angle_gamma   90.00
#
_symmetry.space_group_name_H-M   'P 1'
#
loop_
_entity.id
_entity.type
_entity.pdbx_description
1 polymer ?
#
loop_
_entity_poly.entity_id
_entity_poly.type
_entity_poly.pdbx_seq_one_letter_code
_entity_poly.pdbx_strand_id
1 'polypeptide(L)'
;MKRLLISTTSLAALALSATAPSLALQESEMDMAASADESMDMVEEAIASNPLLVEWTGPYGGVPNFDAASLDDLEAAVEAGMAAHLEEIDAIANNPEPPTFENTIVAMERAGDPLGRVFSFWGIWSSNMSSPEFRELQRELSPRISAYNSQITQNEALFNRIRTVYESDEMETLRPDQQRVVQLTYDGFARNGATLEGEAAERYAAINLRLSELHTRFANNVLNDEEAYVTYITEDQLSGLSDSVISAYASAASERDREGEYAITNTRSSMDPFLTFSDERDLREQVWRTYYNRGDNGDEFDNNALIAEILQLRNERVGLLGYDNYAQWRLENRMAGTPERAMDLMEAVWPAAVARVEEEVAEMQALADERGDDITIAPWDYRYYMEKIRLARYDLDSEEVMQYLQLDNLTDAMFYVAGELFSFEFTPIEDGVVPVWHEDVHVWEVTNRETGDHIGLWYLDPFSRTGKRSGAWASSFRSHTTYDGQEHPLSTNNSNFVEPAPGEPVLISWDDANTFFHEFGHALHTLSSNVAYPTLNGGVRDYTEFQSQLLERWLFTPPVIENYFVHVETGEPMPDELVERIQAAATFNQGFATTEYLASALVDMYYHTTDPTDIDPDAFERETLERLGMPDELPMRHRSPHFGHIFSGEGYSAGYYGYMWADVLTSDAAEAFAEAPGGFYDEEVA
;
A
#
# COMPACT_ATOMS: atom_id res chain seq x y z
N MET A 1 -29.27 33.43 40.78
CA MET A 1 -30.49 34.05 41.42
C MET A 1 -31.68 33.88 40.48
N LYS A 2 -32.76 33.31 41.03
CA LYS A 2 -34.18 33.27 40.62
C LYS A 2 -34.47 32.33 39.41
N ARG A 3 -34.93 31.09 39.62
CA ARG A 3 -36.29 30.56 40.01
C ARG A 3 -37.25 30.60 38.81
N LEU A 4 -37.59 29.46 38.21
CA LEU A 4 -38.66 28.49 38.59
C LEU A 4 -40.07 29.06 38.47
N LEU A 5 -40.86 28.48 37.60
CA LEU A 5 -42.25 28.17 37.96
C LEU A 5 -42.85 27.18 36.94
N ILE A 6 -43.32 26.09 37.53
CA ILE A 6 -44.15 25.00 36.99
C ILE A 6 -45.62 25.47 36.96
N SER A 7 -46.40 25.05 35.96
CA SER A 7 -47.85 24.96 36.11
C SER A 7 -48.43 23.80 35.29
N THR A 8 -48.96 22.88 36.04
CA THR A 8 -49.85 21.74 35.65
C THR A 8 -51.30 22.22 35.58
N THR A 9 -52.09 21.53 34.74
CA THR A 9 -53.53 21.19 34.75
C THR A 9 -54.12 21.26 33.34
N SER A 10 -54.99 20.42 32.80
CA SER A 10 -55.83 19.33 33.30
C SER A 10 -56.42 18.58 32.09
N LEU A 11 -56.73 17.32 32.26
CA LEU A 11 -57.52 16.48 31.35
C LEU A 11 -58.94 17.07 31.08
N ALA A 12 -59.34 16.99 29.81
CA ALA A 12 -60.81 16.76 29.49
C ALA A 12 -60.91 15.92 28.22
N ALA A 13 -61.46 14.75 28.35
CA ALA A 13 -61.84 13.85 27.26
C ALA A 13 -63.11 14.37 26.58
N LEU A 14 -63.14 14.31 25.24
CA LEU A 14 -64.39 14.16 24.49
C LEU A 14 -64.10 13.35 23.23
N ALA A 15 -64.80 12.26 23.08
CA ALA A 15 -64.86 11.35 21.94
C ALA A 15 -65.72 11.90 20.81
N LEU A 16 -65.57 11.31 19.63
CA LEU A 16 -66.32 11.37 18.35
C LEU A 16 -65.66 12.33 17.32
N SER A 17 -65.19 11.82 16.24
CA SER A 17 -65.77 11.06 15.14
C SER A 17 -64.68 10.59 14.18
N ALA A 18 -64.72 9.35 13.79
CA ALA A 18 -63.90 8.80 12.71
C ALA A 18 -64.35 9.34 11.36
N THR A 19 -63.46 10.05 10.63
CA THR A 19 -63.41 10.06 9.15
C THR A 19 -62.13 10.78 8.71
N ALA A 20 -61.37 10.07 7.86
CA ALA A 20 -60.24 10.50 7.01
C ALA A 20 -58.83 10.64 7.61
N PRO A 21 -58.04 9.53 7.57
CA PRO A 21 -56.58 9.64 7.52
C PRO A 21 -55.99 9.25 6.16
N SER A 22 -56.67 9.45 5.02
CA SER A 22 -56.15 8.99 3.73
C SER A 22 -55.51 10.12 2.88
N LEU A 23 -55.85 11.38 3.09
CA LEU A 23 -55.29 12.47 2.29
C LEU A 23 -53.94 12.98 2.86
N ALA A 24 -53.76 13.06 4.17
CA ALA A 24 -52.50 13.56 4.76
C ALA A 24 -51.33 12.56 4.66
N LEU A 25 -51.65 11.25 4.66
CA LEU A 25 -50.64 10.21 4.37
C LEU A 25 -50.27 10.18 2.89
N GLN A 26 -51.25 10.36 1.98
CA GLN A 26 -50.99 10.42 0.55
C GLN A 26 -50.25 11.71 0.11
N GLU A 27 -50.52 12.86 0.75
CA GLU A 27 -49.72 14.10 0.54
C GLU A 27 -48.30 13.96 1.10
N SER A 28 -48.08 13.30 2.23
CA SER A 28 -46.75 13.08 2.79
C SER A 28 -45.92 12.02 2.00
N GLU A 29 -46.57 11.00 1.47
CA GLU A 29 -45.97 10.03 0.55
C GLU A 29 -45.66 10.64 -0.83
N MET A 30 -46.51 11.53 -1.34
CA MET A 30 -46.25 12.28 -2.57
C MET A 30 -45.18 13.35 -2.37
N ASP A 31 -45.09 14.04 -1.24
CA ASP A 31 -44.04 14.99 -0.93
C ASP A 31 -42.67 14.28 -0.70
N MET A 32 -42.70 13.10 -0.07
CA MET A 32 -41.48 12.28 0.06
C MET A 32 -41.04 11.68 -1.28
N ALA A 33 -41.94 11.22 -2.12
CA ALA A 33 -41.61 10.75 -3.47
C ALA A 33 -41.15 11.88 -4.37
N ALA A 34 -41.72 13.06 -4.30
CA ALA A 34 -41.29 14.23 -5.06
C ALA A 34 -39.89 14.72 -4.59
N SER A 35 -39.59 14.66 -3.29
CA SER A 35 -38.26 14.99 -2.76
C SER A 35 -37.20 13.92 -3.09
N ALA A 36 -37.61 12.66 -3.23
CA ALA A 36 -36.74 11.58 -3.69
C ALA A 36 -36.42 11.73 -5.19
N ASP A 37 -37.43 12.01 -6.03
CA ASP A 37 -37.22 12.27 -7.47
C ASP A 37 -36.30 13.49 -7.71
N GLU A 38 -36.49 14.60 -6.94
CA GLU A 38 -35.59 15.77 -7.04
C GLU A 38 -34.16 15.44 -6.59
N SER A 39 -33.98 14.57 -5.60
CA SER A 39 -32.64 14.14 -5.15
C SER A 39 -31.95 13.24 -6.17
N MET A 40 -32.71 12.37 -6.84
CA MET A 40 -32.20 11.52 -7.92
C MET A 40 -31.76 12.33 -9.14
N ASP A 41 -32.59 13.29 -9.59
CA ASP A 41 -32.23 14.19 -10.68
C ASP A 41 -30.92 14.94 -10.37
N MET A 42 -30.67 15.34 -9.13
CA MET A 42 -29.43 15.99 -8.70
C MET A 42 -28.23 15.03 -8.73
N VAL A 43 -28.40 13.78 -8.34
CA VAL A 43 -27.33 12.77 -8.39
C VAL A 43 -26.98 12.44 -9.84
N GLU A 44 -27.95 12.23 -10.71
CA GLU A 44 -27.72 12.00 -12.15
C GLU A 44 -27.03 13.22 -12.82
N GLU A 45 -27.43 14.46 -12.48
CA GLU A 45 -26.78 15.67 -12.97
C GLU A 45 -25.32 15.77 -12.47
N ALA A 46 -25.06 15.40 -11.21
CA ALA A 46 -23.70 15.38 -10.64
C ALA A 46 -22.83 14.31 -11.34
N ILE A 47 -23.36 13.10 -11.57
CA ILE A 47 -22.63 12.04 -12.30
C ILE A 47 -22.31 12.49 -13.73
N ALA A 48 -23.20 13.19 -14.40
CA ALA A 48 -23.01 13.63 -15.77
C ALA A 48 -22.07 14.84 -15.91
N SER A 49 -21.87 15.64 -14.87
CA SER A 49 -21.16 16.91 -14.93
C SER A 49 -19.88 16.98 -14.12
N ASN A 50 -19.74 16.21 -13.03
CA ASN A 50 -18.54 16.22 -12.20
C ASN A 50 -17.41 15.43 -12.87
N PRO A 51 -16.22 16.06 -13.13
CA PRO A 51 -15.11 15.41 -13.84
C PRO A 51 -14.61 14.10 -13.20
N LEU A 52 -14.80 13.91 -11.90
CA LEU A 52 -14.35 12.73 -11.17
C LEU A 52 -15.32 11.53 -11.30
N LEU A 53 -16.60 11.80 -11.66
CA LEU A 53 -17.67 10.81 -11.76
C LEU A 53 -17.94 10.34 -13.18
N VAL A 54 -17.67 11.19 -14.20
CA VAL A 54 -17.98 10.87 -15.58
C VAL A 54 -17.27 9.62 -16.07
N GLU A 55 -17.92 8.88 -16.96
CA GLU A 55 -17.33 7.72 -17.63
C GLU A 55 -16.04 8.12 -18.37
N TRP A 56 -15.00 7.30 -18.21
CA TRP A 56 -13.76 7.49 -18.92
C TRP A 56 -13.93 7.08 -20.38
N THR A 57 -13.70 8.03 -21.28
CA THR A 57 -13.87 7.83 -22.71
C THR A 57 -12.60 8.17 -23.48
N GLY A 58 -12.48 7.70 -24.73
CA GLY A 58 -11.34 7.99 -25.58
C GLY A 58 -10.50 6.76 -25.88
N PRO A 59 -9.18 6.92 -26.15
CA PRO A 59 -8.30 5.81 -26.48
C PRO A 59 -8.15 4.85 -25.28
N TYR A 60 -7.70 3.63 -25.56
CA TYR A 60 -7.39 2.60 -24.55
C TYR A 60 -8.60 2.18 -23.68
N GLY A 61 -9.82 2.31 -24.19
CA GLY A 61 -11.04 2.03 -23.43
C GLY A 61 -11.40 3.11 -22.41
N GLY A 62 -10.81 4.31 -22.53
CA GLY A 62 -10.94 5.41 -21.58
C GLY A 62 -9.93 5.34 -20.46
N VAL A 63 -9.49 6.52 -19.98
CA VAL A 63 -8.51 6.70 -18.90
C VAL A 63 -8.95 7.82 -17.97
N PRO A 64 -8.45 7.86 -16.70
CA PRO A 64 -8.72 8.96 -15.78
C PRO A 64 -8.29 10.31 -16.39
N ASN A 65 -9.17 11.29 -16.36
CA ASN A 65 -8.86 12.63 -16.86
C ASN A 65 -8.27 13.50 -15.75
N PHE A 66 -6.97 13.33 -15.47
CA PHE A 66 -6.27 14.11 -14.44
C PHE A 66 -6.18 15.59 -14.76
N ASP A 67 -6.22 15.99 -16.05
CA ASP A 67 -6.20 17.40 -16.44
C ASP A 67 -7.45 18.18 -15.99
N ALA A 68 -8.58 17.49 -15.87
CA ALA A 68 -9.84 18.08 -15.42
C ALA A 68 -10.13 17.85 -13.93
N ALA A 69 -9.32 17.04 -13.23
CA ALA A 69 -9.54 16.70 -11.85
C ALA A 69 -9.21 17.89 -10.91
N SER A 70 -10.12 18.21 -10.00
CA SER A 70 -9.95 19.25 -9.00
C SER A 70 -10.36 18.76 -7.61
N LEU A 71 -9.64 19.18 -6.56
CA LEU A 71 -10.03 18.94 -5.18
C LEU A 71 -11.37 19.63 -4.82
N ASP A 72 -11.70 20.72 -5.49
CA ASP A 72 -12.97 21.43 -5.27
C ASP A 72 -14.19 20.57 -5.65
N ASP A 73 -13.99 19.59 -6.54
CA ASP A 73 -15.04 18.69 -7.00
C ASP A 73 -15.16 17.40 -6.14
N LEU A 74 -14.16 17.12 -5.29
CA LEU A 74 -14.01 15.82 -4.63
C LEU A 74 -15.13 15.52 -3.62
N GLU A 75 -15.49 16.45 -2.75
CA GLU A 75 -16.54 16.21 -1.75
C GLU A 75 -17.87 15.88 -2.42
N ALA A 76 -18.26 16.73 -3.40
CA ALA A 76 -19.50 16.53 -4.16
C ALA A 76 -19.49 15.20 -4.94
N ALA A 77 -18.32 14.82 -5.50
CA ALA A 77 -18.17 13.55 -6.21
C ALA A 77 -18.32 12.34 -5.29
N VAL A 78 -17.69 12.35 -4.12
CA VAL A 78 -17.81 11.27 -3.13
C VAL A 78 -19.26 11.12 -2.67
N GLU A 79 -19.94 12.23 -2.34
CA GLU A 79 -21.35 12.20 -1.93
C GLU A 79 -22.28 11.66 -2.99
N ALA A 80 -22.17 12.17 -4.22
CA ALA A 80 -23.02 11.73 -5.32
C ALA A 80 -22.73 10.26 -5.70
N GLY A 81 -21.45 9.87 -5.74
CA GLY A 81 -21.06 8.47 -6.01
C GLY A 81 -21.56 7.49 -4.95
N MET A 82 -21.46 7.83 -3.66
CA MET A 82 -22.01 7.02 -2.56
C MET A 82 -23.53 6.92 -2.66
N ALA A 83 -24.23 8.03 -2.96
CA ALA A 83 -25.68 8.05 -3.09
C ALA A 83 -26.15 7.15 -4.25
N ALA A 84 -25.51 7.27 -5.42
CA ALA A 84 -25.82 6.44 -6.58
C ALA A 84 -25.62 4.94 -6.29
N HIS A 85 -24.47 4.58 -5.70
CA HIS A 85 -24.20 3.18 -5.36
C HIS A 85 -25.18 2.63 -4.32
N LEU A 86 -25.56 3.40 -3.31
CA LEU A 86 -26.57 2.97 -2.32
C LEU A 86 -27.92 2.70 -2.98
N GLU A 87 -28.31 3.46 -3.99
CA GLU A 87 -29.52 3.23 -4.76
C GLU A 87 -29.47 1.92 -5.56
N GLU A 88 -28.34 1.65 -6.23
CA GLU A 88 -28.10 0.38 -6.92
C GLU A 88 -28.16 -0.82 -5.96
N ILE A 89 -27.53 -0.69 -4.78
CA ILE A 89 -27.59 -1.69 -3.71
C ILE A 89 -29.03 -1.91 -3.20
N ASP A 90 -29.78 -0.84 -3.00
CA ASP A 90 -31.17 -0.93 -2.58
C ASP A 90 -32.06 -1.59 -3.64
N ALA A 91 -31.81 -1.32 -4.91
CA ALA A 91 -32.50 -1.99 -6.01
C ALA A 91 -32.20 -3.50 -6.05
N ILE A 92 -30.95 -3.90 -5.79
CA ILE A 92 -30.56 -5.31 -5.67
C ILE A 92 -31.24 -5.94 -4.44
N ALA A 93 -31.11 -5.31 -3.28
CA ALA A 93 -31.64 -5.82 -2.00
C ALA A 93 -33.14 -6.04 -2.02
N ASN A 94 -33.88 -5.13 -2.67
CA ASN A 94 -35.35 -5.14 -2.73
C ASN A 94 -35.91 -5.75 -4.03
N ASN A 95 -35.05 -6.40 -4.85
CA ASN A 95 -35.52 -7.05 -6.07
C ASN A 95 -36.57 -8.12 -5.75
N PRO A 96 -37.82 -8.03 -6.32
CA PRO A 96 -38.91 -8.95 -6.02
C PRO A 96 -38.74 -10.37 -6.58
N GLU A 97 -37.76 -10.56 -7.50
CA GLU A 97 -37.49 -11.88 -8.05
C GLU A 97 -36.64 -12.72 -7.07
N PRO A 98 -36.78 -14.06 -7.10
CA PRO A 98 -35.90 -14.91 -6.30
C PRO A 98 -34.41 -14.62 -6.54
N PRO A 99 -33.57 -14.63 -5.51
CA PRO A 99 -32.14 -14.41 -5.65
C PRO A 99 -31.50 -15.46 -6.55
N THR A 100 -30.68 -14.99 -7.50
CA THR A 100 -29.86 -15.81 -8.40
C THR A 100 -28.46 -15.22 -8.48
N PHE A 101 -27.53 -15.99 -9.03
CA PHE A 101 -26.18 -15.50 -9.32
C PHE A 101 -26.21 -14.18 -10.12
N GLU A 102 -27.01 -14.13 -11.19
CA GLU A 102 -27.08 -12.97 -12.09
C GLU A 102 -27.72 -11.74 -11.42
N ASN A 103 -28.90 -11.89 -10.75
CA ASN A 103 -29.65 -10.74 -10.23
C ASN A 103 -29.22 -10.31 -8.81
N THR A 104 -28.15 -10.93 -8.28
CA THR A 104 -27.62 -10.60 -6.96
C THR A 104 -26.11 -10.39 -7.05
N ILE A 105 -25.34 -11.41 -7.39
CA ILE A 105 -23.87 -11.35 -7.37
C ILE A 105 -23.34 -10.53 -8.54
N VAL A 106 -23.73 -10.84 -9.79
CA VAL A 106 -23.31 -10.06 -10.96
C VAL A 106 -23.86 -8.64 -10.93
N ALA A 107 -25.06 -8.45 -10.39
CA ALA A 107 -25.59 -7.11 -10.18
C ALA A 107 -24.71 -6.28 -9.21
N MET A 108 -24.16 -6.90 -8.17
CA MET A 108 -23.21 -6.24 -7.26
C MET A 108 -21.85 -5.96 -7.93
N GLU A 109 -21.35 -6.86 -8.78
CA GLU A 109 -20.11 -6.63 -9.55
C GLU A 109 -20.22 -5.41 -10.49
N ARG A 110 -21.45 -5.05 -10.93
CA ARG A 110 -21.72 -3.87 -11.78
C ARG A 110 -21.97 -2.59 -11.00
N ALA A 111 -22.26 -2.70 -9.70
CA ALA A 111 -22.69 -1.56 -8.91
C ALA A 111 -21.48 -0.73 -8.44
N GLY A 112 -21.64 0.60 -8.42
CA GLY A 112 -20.69 1.52 -7.81
C GLY A 112 -19.58 2.05 -8.75
N ASP A 113 -19.62 1.81 -10.05
CA ASP A 113 -18.63 2.29 -11.01
C ASP A 113 -18.32 3.80 -10.90
N PRO A 114 -19.31 4.71 -10.78
CA PRO A 114 -19.00 6.14 -10.61
C PRO A 114 -18.14 6.44 -9.38
N LEU A 115 -18.45 5.79 -8.25
CA LEU A 115 -17.68 5.95 -7.03
C LEU A 115 -16.28 5.34 -7.16
N GLY A 116 -16.15 4.20 -7.85
CA GLY A 116 -14.87 3.57 -8.16
C GLY A 116 -13.92 4.52 -8.91
N ARG A 117 -14.46 5.28 -9.88
CA ARG A 117 -13.69 6.31 -10.59
C ARG A 117 -13.21 7.41 -9.66
N VAL A 118 -14.04 7.89 -8.73
CA VAL A 118 -13.62 8.89 -7.71
C VAL A 118 -12.49 8.36 -6.85
N PHE A 119 -12.54 7.09 -6.44
CA PHE A 119 -11.49 6.49 -5.63
C PHE A 119 -10.15 6.32 -6.35
N SER A 120 -10.14 6.27 -7.67
CA SER A 120 -8.91 6.32 -8.45
C SER A 120 -8.19 7.68 -8.27
N PHE A 121 -8.91 8.81 -8.35
CA PHE A 121 -8.36 10.14 -8.08
C PHE A 121 -8.00 10.31 -6.59
N TRP A 122 -8.86 9.85 -5.68
CA TRP A 122 -8.57 9.84 -4.25
C TRP A 122 -7.25 9.13 -3.93
N GLY A 123 -6.99 7.99 -4.57
CA GLY A 123 -5.76 7.23 -4.41
C GLY A 123 -4.52 8.06 -4.75
N ILE A 124 -4.56 8.79 -5.86
CA ILE A 124 -3.46 9.68 -6.29
C ILE A 124 -3.28 10.85 -5.31
N TRP A 125 -4.35 11.53 -4.92
CA TRP A 125 -4.22 12.61 -3.93
C TRP A 125 -3.77 12.12 -2.55
N SER A 126 -4.08 10.88 -2.17
CA SER A 126 -3.65 10.36 -0.88
C SER A 126 -2.21 9.84 -0.86
N SER A 127 -1.65 9.47 -2.01
CA SER A 127 -0.36 8.79 -2.10
C SER A 127 0.70 9.56 -2.88
N ASN A 128 0.32 10.25 -3.96
CA ASN A 128 1.25 10.88 -4.91
C ASN A 128 1.23 12.40 -4.84
N MET A 129 0.10 12.99 -4.47
CA MET A 129 -0.17 14.44 -4.57
C MET A 129 -0.85 14.99 -3.31
N SER A 130 -0.47 14.50 -2.13
CA SER A 130 -1.08 14.94 -0.88
C SER A 130 -0.77 16.41 -0.60
N SER A 131 -1.80 17.17 -0.28
CA SER A 131 -1.70 18.57 0.13
C SER A 131 -2.39 18.79 1.47
N PRO A 132 -2.13 19.91 2.17
CA PRO A 132 -2.87 20.24 3.39
C PRO A 132 -4.38 20.28 3.17
N GLU A 133 -4.84 20.80 2.03
CA GLU A 133 -6.24 20.88 1.63
C GLU A 133 -6.84 19.49 1.45
N PHE A 134 -6.14 18.59 0.74
CA PHE A 134 -6.60 17.20 0.60
C PHE A 134 -6.66 16.50 1.95
N ARG A 135 -5.64 16.67 2.81
CA ARG A 135 -5.61 16.06 4.15
C ARG A 135 -6.78 16.52 5.03
N GLU A 136 -7.26 17.75 4.85
CA GLU A 136 -8.47 18.24 5.53
C GLU A 136 -9.72 17.54 5.01
N LEU A 137 -9.91 17.49 3.69
CA LEU A 137 -11.01 16.75 3.05
C LEU A 137 -10.97 15.27 3.42
N GLN A 138 -9.81 14.64 3.42
CA GLN A 138 -9.65 13.25 3.80
C GLN A 138 -10.13 12.97 5.23
N ARG A 139 -9.77 13.84 6.19
CA ARG A 139 -10.24 13.69 7.59
C ARG A 139 -11.76 13.83 7.71
N GLU A 140 -12.38 14.65 6.87
CA GLU A 140 -13.83 14.84 6.88
C GLU A 140 -14.56 13.70 6.18
N LEU A 141 -14.07 13.24 5.03
CA LEU A 141 -14.74 12.26 4.18
C LEU A 141 -14.51 10.81 4.61
N SER A 142 -13.35 10.47 5.17
CA SER A 142 -13.04 9.07 5.57
C SER A 142 -14.05 8.48 6.55
N PRO A 143 -14.53 9.20 7.58
CA PRO A 143 -15.62 8.70 8.45
C PRO A 143 -16.94 8.49 7.70
N ARG A 144 -17.27 9.37 6.74
CA ARG A 144 -18.51 9.28 5.93
C ARG A 144 -18.46 8.06 5.01
N ILE A 145 -17.31 7.81 4.37
CA ILE A 145 -17.06 6.59 3.57
C ILE A 145 -17.16 5.33 4.44
N SER A 146 -16.62 5.36 5.66
CA SER A 146 -16.72 4.23 6.59
C SER A 146 -18.18 3.93 7.00
N ALA A 147 -18.97 4.97 7.27
CA ALA A 147 -20.38 4.83 7.57
C ALA A 147 -21.18 4.26 6.39
N TYR A 148 -20.90 4.75 5.18
CA TYR A 148 -21.48 4.24 3.94
C TYR A 148 -21.13 2.75 3.73
N ASN A 149 -19.88 2.33 3.87
CA ASN A 149 -19.47 0.92 3.76
C ASN A 149 -20.19 0.04 4.80
N SER A 150 -20.35 0.53 6.03
CA SER A 150 -21.08 -0.16 7.08
C SER A 150 -22.58 -0.32 6.75
N GLN A 151 -23.18 0.68 6.11
CA GLN A 151 -24.59 0.63 5.66
C GLN A 151 -24.80 -0.48 4.62
N ILE A 152 -23.88 -0.67 3.68
CA ILE A 152 -23.95 -1.75 2.68
C ILE A 152 -23.75 -3.11 3.36
N THR A 153 -22.67 -3.26 4.13
CA THR A 153 -22.33 -4.54 4.77
C THR A 153 -23.41 -5.00 5.76
N GLN A 154 -24.06 -4.08 6.46
CA GLN A 154 -25.14 -4.38 7.42
C GLN A 154 -26.53 -4.36 6.80
N ASN A 155 -26.66 -4.26 5.48
CA ASN A 155 -27.95 -4.37 4.80
C ASN A 155 -28.46 -5.81 4.87
N GLU A 156 -29.39 -6.08 5.78
CA GLU A 156 -29.93 -7.41 6.03
C GLU A 156 -30.60 -8.01 4.78
N ALA A 157 -31.33 -7.18 4.01
CA ALA A 157 -32.02 -7.65 2.81
C ALA A 157 -31.03 -8.10 1.74
N LEU A 158 -29.94 -7.32 1.51
CA LEU A 158 -28.85 -7.67 0.61
C LEU A 158 -28.16 -8.96 1.05
N PHE A 159 -27.73 -9.03 2.33
CA PHE A 159 -27.04 -10.22 2.85
C PHE A 159 -27.91 -11.48 2.78
N ASN A 160 -29.22 -11.37 3.01
CA ASN A 160 -30.15 -12.49 2.86
C ASN A 160 -30.21 -12.98 1.40
N ARG A 161 -30.09 -12.10 0.40
CA ARG A 161 -30.02 -12.50 -1.01
C ARG A 161 -28.72 -13.22 -1.32
N ILE A 162 -27.58 -12.65 -0.89
CA ILE A 162 -26.25 -13.26 -1.04
C ILE A 162 -26.22 -14.66 -0.42
N ARG A 163 -26.69 -14.79 0.83
CA ARG A 163 -26.79 -16.08 1.54
C ARG A 163 -27.67 -17.07 0.80
N THR A 164 -28.81 -16.61 0.26
CA THR A 164 -29.71 -17.47 -0.49
C THR A 164 -29.07 -18.04 -1.74
N VAL A 165 -28.27 -17.23 -2.48
CA VAL A 165 -27.51 -17.73 -3.63
C VAL A 165 -26.44 -18.72 -3.18
N TYR A 166 -25.68 -18.39 -2.12
CA TYR A 166 -24.61 -19.23 -1.56
C TYR A 166 -25.12 -20.62 -1.10
N GLU A 167 -26.30 -20.67 -0.49
CA GLU A 167 -26.91 -21.91 0.04
C GLU A 167 -27.79 -22.63 -1.00
N SER A 168 -27.97 -22.09 -2.21
CA SER A 168 -28.86 -22.64 -3.23
C SER A 168 -28.27 -23.81 -4.03
N ASP A 169 -29.16 -24.62 -4.63
CA ASP A 169 -28.73 -25.64 -5.60
C ASP A 169 -28.11 -25.04 -6.87
N GLU A 170 -28.27 -23.74 -7.13
CA GLU A 170 -27.64 -23.04 -8.25
C GLU A 170 -26.11 -23.12 -8.16
N MET A 171 -25.54 -23.02 -6.95
CA MET A 171 -24.10 -23.16 -6.70
C MET A 171 -23.46 -24.38 -7.38
N GLU A 172 -24.15 -25.52 -7.38
CA GLU A 172 -23.64 -26.75 -8.00
C GLU A 172 -23.57 -26.66 -9.54
N THR A 173 -24.30 -25.73 -10.14
CA THR A 173 -24.39 -25.53 -11.60
C THR A 173 -23.52 -24.41 -12.13
N LEU A 174 -23.01 -23.55 -11.26
CA LEU A 174 -22.12 -22.45 -11.60
C LEU A 174 -20.72 -22.97 -11.99
N ARG A 175 -20.02 -22.21 -12.86
CA ARG A 175 -18.61 -22.47 -13.15
C ARG A 175 -17.76 -22.25 -11.90
N PRO A 176 -16.54 -22.87 -11.81
CA PRO A 176 -15.67 -22.72 -10.63
C PRO A 176 -15.32 -21.27 -10.29
N ASP A 177 -15.10 -20.40 -11.28
CA ASP A 177 -14.87 -18.97 -11.09
C ASP A 177 -16.09 -18.28 -10.47
N GLN A 178 -17.29 -18.57 -10.96
CA GLN A 178 -18.55 -18.03 -10.43
C GLN A 178 -18.81 -18.52 -9.00
N GLN A 179 -18.58 -19.81 -8.73
CA GLN A 179 -18.66 -20.35 -7.35
C GLN A 179 -17.71 -19.60 -6.42
N ARG A 180 -16.50 -19.29 -6.89
CA ARG A 180 -15.52 -18.56 -6.10
C ARG A 180 -15.96 -17.12 -5.83
N VAL A 181 -16.55 -16.42 -6.79
CA VAL A 181 -17.10 -15.07 -6.59
C VAL A 181 -18.20 -15.10 -5.51
N VAL A 182 -19.16 -16.04 -5.62
CA VAL A 182 -20.24 -16.18 -4.61
C VAL A 182 -19.66 -16.42 -3.22
N GLN A 183 -18.68 -17.33 -3.11
CA GLN A 183 -18.02 -17.63 -1.84
C GLN A 183 -17.32 -16.40 -1.26
N LEU A 184 -16.51 -15.70 -2.07
CA LEU A 184 -15.79 -14.50 -1.62
C LEU A 184 -16.72 -13.39 -1.20
N THR A 185 -17.83 -13.19 -1.93
CA THR A 185 -18.85 -12.20 -1.58
C THR A 185 -19.53 -12.55 -0.25
N TYR A 186 -19.96 -13.82 -0.09
CA TYR A 186 -20.57 -14.27 1.17
C TYR A 186 -19.62 -14.14 2.36
N ASP A 187 -18.41 -14.65 2.23
CA ASP A 187 -17.38 -14.58 3.28
C ASP A 187 -17.02 -13.13 3.60
N GLY A 188 -16.91 -12.27 2.58
CA GLY A 188 -16.67 -10.84 2.74
C GLY A 188 -17.73 -10.16 3.61
N PHE A 189 -19.00 -10.41 3.36
CA PHE A 189 -20.08 -9.86 4.18
C PHE A 189 -20.14 -10.48 5.59
N ALA A 190 -20.11 -11.81 5.69
CA ALA A 190 -20.21 -12.50 6.97
C ALA A 190 -19.09 -12.11 7.95
N ARG A 191 -17.83 -12.05 7.45
CA ARG A 191 -16.65 -11.69 8.25
C ARG A 191 -16.57 -10.20 8.60
N ASN A 192 -17.30 -9.34 7.89
CA ASN A 192 -17.34 -7.90 8.13
C ASN A 192 -18.64 -7.43 8.79
N GLY A 193 -19.30 -8.31 9.54
CA GLY A 193 -20.36 -7.95 10.47
C GLY A 193 -21.80 -8.06 9.95
N ALA A 194 -22.01 -8.58 8.72
CA ALA A 194 -23.36 -8.77 8.18
C ALA A 194 -24.23 -9.77 8.98
N THR A 195 -23.61 -10.59 9.80
CA THR A 195 -24.29 -11.56 10.70
C THR A 195 -24.65 -10.98 12.06
N LEU A 196 -24.22 -9.75 12.38
CA LEU A 196 -24.47 -9.10 13.66
C LEU A 196 -25.86 -8.41 13.65
N GLU A 197 -26.49 -8.40 14.81
CA GLU A 197 -27.80 -7.78 14.99
C GLU A 197 -27.83 -6.84 16.22
N GLY A 198 -28.70 -5.85 16.22
CA GLY A 198 -29.01 -4.96 17.36
C GLY A 198 -27.75 -4.22 17.85
N GLU A 199 -27.55 -4.19 19.16
CA GLU A 199 -26.42 -3.45 19.79
C GLU A 199 -25.04 -3.88 19.28
N ALA A 200 -24.84 -5.16 18.90
CA ALA A 200 -23.56 -5.64 18.36
C ALA A 200 -23.27 -5.05 16.98
N ALA A 201 -24.28 -4.97 16.10
CA ALA A 201 -24.14 -4.34 14.79
C ALA A 201 -23.85 -2.83 14.90
N GLU A 202 -24.58 -2.12 15.77
CA GLU A 202 -24.36 -0.69 16.05
C GLU A 202 -22.93 -0.45 16.58
N ARG A 203 -22.47 -1.29 17.51
CA ARG A 203 -21.12 -1.18 18.07
C ARG A 203 -20.03 -1.46 17.01
N TYR A 204 -20.24 -2.48 16.19
CA TYR A 204 -19.33 -2.81 15.08
C TYR A 204 -19.16 -1.63 14.10
N ALA A 205 -20.27 -1.00 13.68
CA ALA A 205 -20.25 0.19 12.82
C ALA A 205 -19.53 1.37 13.49
N ALA A 206 -19.79 1.61 14.78
CA ALA A 206 -19.12 2.67 15.53
C ALA A 206 -17.59 2.42 15.65
N ILE A 207 -17.16 1.17 15.80
CA ILE A 207 -15.74 0.81 15.80
C ILE A 207 -15.12 1.08 14.43
N ASN A 208 -15.74 0.65 13.33
CA ASN A 208 -15.22 0.90 11.98
C ASN A 208 -15.06 2.39 11.68
N LEU A 209 -16.07 3.19 12.06
CA LEU A 209 -16.01 4.65 11.94
C LEU A 209 -14.78 5.21 12.67
N ARG A 210 -14.60 4.80 13.93
CA ARG A 210 -13.48 5.29 14.76
C ARG A 210 -12.11 4.81 14.22
N LEU A 211 -12.00 3.56 13.77
CA LEU A 211 -10.79 3.05 13.15
C LEU A 211 -10.42 3.83 11.89
N SER A 212 -11.39 4.18 11.04
CA SER A 212 -11.16 5.00 9.85
C SER A 212 -10.54 6.36 10.18
N GLU A 213 -11.07 7.04 11.22
CA GLU A 213 -10.49 8.30 11.71
C GLU A 213 -9.05 8.13 12.22
N LEU A 214 -8.79 7.07 13.00
CA LEU A 214 -7.50 6.80 13.59
C LEU A 214 -6.44 6.45 12.52
N HIS A 215 -6.77 5.59 11.56
CA HIS A 215 -5.89 5.22 10.46
C HIS A 215 -5.49 6.44 9.62
N THR A 216 -6.47 7.27 9.27
CA THR A 216 -6.23 8.51 8.51
C THR A 216 -5.32 9.46 9.29
N ARG A 217 -5.58 9.62 10.59
CA ARG A 217 -4.76 10.49 11.44
C ARG A 217 -3.35 9.94 11.59
N PHE A 218 -3.18 8.63 11.78
CA PHE A 218 -1.87 7.98 11.86
C PHE A 218 -1.02 8.26 10.62
N ALA A 219 -1.59 8.01 9.43
CA ALA A 219 -0.88 8.23 8.17
C ALA A 219 -0.47 9.69 7.98
N ASN A 220 -1.37 10.63 8.29
CA ASN A 220 -1.09 12.06 8.17
C ASN A 220 -0.04 12.54 9.19
N ASN A 221 0.01 11.97 10.39
CA ASN A 221 1.03 12.31 11.38
C ASN A 221 2.43 11.89 10.90
N VAL A 222 2.57 10.67 10.35
CA VAL A 222 3.85 10.23 9.77
C VAL A 222 4.29 11.13 8.63
N LEU A 223 3.39 11.46 7.70
CA LEU A 223 3.70 12.34 6.58
C LEU A 223 4.10 13.76 7.05
N ASN A 224 3.42 14.29 8.07
CA ASN A 224 3.81 15.58 8.66
C ASN A 224 5.24 15.55 9.22
N ASP A 225 5.65 14.47 9.88
CA ASP A 225 7.01 14.32 10.38
C ASP A 225 8.04 14.16 9.25
N GLU A 226 7.68 13.47 8.17
CA GLU A 226 8.52 13.37 6.97
C GLU A 226 8.76 14.74 6.32
N GLU A 227 7.74 15.59 6.30
CA GLU A 227 7.84 16.94 5.73
C GLU A 227 8.52 17.96 6.66
N ALA A 228 8.28 17.86 7.99
CA ALA A 228 8.69 18.89 8.95
C ALA A 228 10.12 18.73 9.49
N TYR A 229 10.55 17.49 9.67
CA TYR A 229 11.85 17.18 10.28
C TYR A 229 12.94 16.95 9.22
N VAL A 230 13.51 18.05 8.71
CA VAL A 230 14.61 18.03 7.74
C VAL A 230 15.92 18.41 8.44
N THR A 231 16.98 17.62 8.22
CA THR A 231 18.32 17.96 8.72
C THR A 231 19.09 18.76 7.66
N TYR A 232 19.46 20.00 8.00
CA TYR A 232 20.25 20.85 7.11
C TYR A 232 21.72 20.81 7.53
N ILE A 233 22.60 20.66 6.55
CA ILE A 233 24.06 20.64 6.72
C ILE A 233 24.73 21.65 5.80
N THR A 234 26.01 21.95 6.06
CA THR A 234 26.84 22.91 5.35
C THR A 234 27.96 22.21 4.59
N GLU A 235 28.64 22.92 3.69
CA GLU A 235 29.69 22.39 2.83
C GLU A 235 30.84 21.68 3.60
N ASP A 236 31.16 22.15 4.80
CA ASP A 236 32.19 21.55 5.66
C ASP A 236 31.77 20.23 6.34
N GLN A 237 30.51 19.81 6.17
CA GLN A 237 29.91 18.59 6.75
C GLN A 237 29.61 17.51 5.68
N LEU A 238 30.14 17.67 4.47
CA LEU A 238 29.89 16.76 3.34
C LEU A 238 30.88 15.60 3.25
N SER A 239 31.81 15.48 4.21
CA SER A 239 32.84 14.43 4.17
C SER A 239 32.26 13.02 4.03
N GLY A 240 32.79 12.26 3.08
CA GLY A 240 32.37 10.88 2.79
C GLY A 240 31.21 10.74 1.80
N LEU A 241 30.49 11.83 1.50
CA LEU A 241 29.38 11.80 0.54
C LEU A 241 29.89 11.93 -0.90
N SER A 242 29.22 11.24 -1.83
CA SER A 242 29.49 11.34 -3.25
C SER A 242 28.93 12.63 -3.88
N ASP A 243 29.43 12.98 -5.07
CA ASP A 243 28.95 14.14 -5.81
C ASP A 243 27.45 14.03 -6.14
N SER A 244 26.95 12.82 -6.43
CA SER A 244 25.54 12.56 -6.72
C SER A 244 24.65 12.80 -5.50
N VAL A 245 25.03 12.27 -4.32
CA VAL A 245 24.31 12.48 -3.06
C VAL A 245 24.35 13.97 -2.65
N ILE A 246 25.49 14.64 -2.80
CA ILE A 246 25.63 16.07 -2.53
C ILE A 246 24.70 16.89 -3.43
N SER A 247 24.65 16.58 -4.74
CA SER A 247 23.75 17.24 -5.69
C SER A 247 22.29 17.07 -5.31
N ALA A 248 21.89 15.85 -4.91
CA ALA A 248 20.55 15.55 -4.44
C ALA A 248 20.15 16.38 -3.20
N TYR A 249 21.03 16.45 -2.20
CA TYR A 249 20.78 17.25 -0.99
C TYR A 249 20.75 18.75 -1.27
N ALA A 250 21.55 19.22 -2.22
CA ALA A 250 21.52 20.62 -2.67
C ALA A 250 20.19 20.96 -3.36
N SER A 251 19.70 20.08 -4.23
CA SER A 251 18.40 20.22 -4.87
C SER A 251 17.28 20.26 -3.84
N ALA A 252 17.24 19.30 -2.90
CA ALA A 252 16.27 19.26 -1.82
C ALA A 252 16.28 20.51 -0.92
N ALA A 253 17.44 21.12 -0.71
CA ALA A 253 17.56 22.40 0.02
C ALA A 253 17.02 23.56 -0.81
N SER A 254 17.33 23.61 -2.11
CA SER A 254 16.86 24.65 -3.03
C SER A 254 15.33 24.67 -3.14
N GLU A 255 14.69 23.51 -3.24
CA GLU A 255 13.22 23.37 -3.23
C GLU A 255 12.56 23.95 -1.96
N ARG A 256 13.34 24.10 -0.89
CA ARG A 256 12.93 24.63 0.41
C ARG A 256 13.43 26.05 0.68
N ASP A 257 13.78 26.80 -0.38
CA ASP A 257 14.30 28.18 -0.31
C ASP A 257 15.58 28.30 0.56
N ARG A 258 16.45 27.29 0.54
CA ARG A 258 17.71 27.24 1.33
C ARG A 258 18.95 27.03 0.44
N GLU A 259 19.09 27.83 -0.59
CA GLU A 259 20.24 27.78 -1.49
C GLU A 259 21.57 27.94 -0.74
N GLY A 260 22.51 27.04 -1.04
CA GLY A 260 23.85 27.02 -0.42
C GLY A 260 23.94 26.18 0.86
N GLU A 261 22.85 25.54 1.26
CA GLU A 261 22.81 24.46 2.26
C GLU A 261 22.49 23.12 1.56
N TYR A 262 22.49 22.04 2.33
CA TYR A 262 22.17 20.68 1.86
C TYR A 262 21.11 20.10 2.79
N ALA A 263 20.06 19.55 2.25
CA ALA A 263 18.91 19.04 3.02
C ALA A 263 18.85 17.52 2.98
N ILE A 264 19.00 16.88 4.13
CA ILE A 264 18.69 15.48 4.32
C ILE A 264 17.24 15.43 4.76
N THR A 265 16.34 15.02 3.85
CA THR A 265 14.91 14.89 4.12
C THR A 265 14.64 13.66 5.00
N ASN A 266 13.51 13.64 5.68
CA ASN A 266 13.17 12.57 6.62
C ASN A 266 12.55 11.34 5.93
N THR A 267 13.08 10.99 4.75
CA THR A 267 12.70 9.84 3.93
C THR A 267 13.82 8.81 3.90
N ARG A 268 13.50 7.55 3.59
CA ARG A 268 14.49 6.48 3.54
C ARG A 268 15.55 6.74 2.47
N SER A 269 15.13 7.15 1.26
CA SER A 269 16.04 7.44 0.14
C SER A 269 17.05 8.56 0.42
N SER A 270 16.73 9.47 1.34
CA SER A 270 17.65 10.52 1.79
C SER A 270 18.49 10.10 3.02
N MET A 271 17.90 9.38 3.96
CA MET A 271 18.56 8.96 5.19
C MET A 271 19.61 7.86 4.94
N ASP A 272 19.29 6.81 4.20
CA ASP A 272 20.15 5.63 4.01
C ASP A 272 21.51 5.99 3.39
N PRO A 273 21.63 6.79 2.29
CA PRO A 273 22.94 7.22 1.78
C PRO A 273 23.74 8.02 2.81
N PHE A 274 23.09 8.88 3.59
CA PHE A 274 23.78 9.66 4.62
C PHE A 274 24.37 8.76 5.71
N LEU A 275 23.60 7.79 6.21
CA LEU A 275 24.09 6.85 7.23
C LEU A 275 25.16 5.90 6.69
N THR A 276 25.16 5.62 5.39
CA THR A 276 26.10 4.72 4.74
C THR A 276 27.45 5.39 4.50
N PHE A 277 27.46 6.63 4.01
CA PHE A 277 28.66 7.25 3.48
C PHE A 277 29.25 8.37 4.33
N SER A 278 28.40 9.14 5.07
CA SER A 278 28.90 10.31 5.81
C SER A 278 29.93 9.95 6.89
N ASP A 279 31.07 10.63 6.91
CA ASP A 279 32.08 10.49 7.96
C ASP A 279 31.67 11.18 9.29
N GLU A 280 30.63 12.04 9.26
CA GLU A 280 30.18 12.86 10.39
C GLU A 280 29.28 12.06 11.36
N ARG A 281 29.88 11.32 12.30
CA ARG A 281 29.18 10.40 13.20
C ARG A 281 28.04 11.07 13.98
N ASP A 282 28.25 12.26 14.52
CA ASP A 282 27.23 12.96 15.32
C ASP A 282 26.04 13.36 14.46
N LEU A 283 26.27 13.66 13.18
CA LEU A 283 25.19 13.91 12.22
C LEU A 283 24.50 12.62 11.81
N ARG A 284 25.21 11.49 11.66
CA ARG A 284 24.56 10.18 11.45
C ARG A 284 23.61 9.86 12.60
N GLU A 285 24.03 10.08 13.85
CA GLU A 285 23.16 9.91 15.01
C GLU A 285 21.92 10.82 14.94
N GLN A 286 22.10 12.10 14.59
CA GLN A 286 21.00 13.05 14.45
C GLN A 286 20.00 12.59 13.38
N VAL A 287 20.47 12.29 12.17
CA VAL A 287 19.64 11.85 11.04
C VAL A 287 18.92 10.54 11.37
N TRP A 288 19.64 9.58 11.98
CA TRP A 288 19.04 8.33 12.42
C TRP A 288 17.89 8.55 13.42
N ARG A 289 18.13 9.36 14.46
CA ARG A 289 17.10 9.68 15.47
C ARG A 289 15.90 10.39 14.86
N THR A 290 16.14 11.33 13.96
CA THR A 290 15.08 12.04 13.25
C THR A 290 14.20 11.07 12.46
N TYR A 291 14.81 10.15 11.74
CA TYR A 291 14.09 9.17 10.92
C TYR A 291 13.31 8.15 11.76
N TYR A 292 13.95 7.53 12.76
CA TYR A 292 13.32 6.47 13.55
C TYR A 292 12.35 6.99 14.63
N ASN A 293 12.33 8.30 14.90
CA ASN A 293 11.37 8.92 15.82
C ASN A 293 10.12 9.50 15.10
N ARG A 294 9.91 9.24 13.83
CA ARG A 294 8.68 9.65 13.17
C ARG A 294 7.48 9.07 13.90
N GLY A 295 6.49 9.93 14.18
CA GLY A 295 5.31 9.56 14.98
C GLY A 295 5.56 9.33 16.47
N ASP A 296 6.77 9.64 16.99
CA ASP A 296 7.19 9.44 18.38
C ASP A 296 7.99 10.63 18.93
N ASN A 297 7.63 11.85 18.53
CA ASN A 297 8.32 13.07 18.94
C ASN A 297 7.72 13.71 20.19
N GLY A 298 6.64 13.15 20.77
CA GLY A 298 5.96 13.66 21.95
C GLY A 298 5.22 14.98 21.69
N ASP A 299 4.89 15.27 20.45
CA ASP A 299 4.16 16.44 19.99
C ASP A 299 2.73 16.10 19.54
N GLU A 300 2.09 16.98 18.78
CA GLU A 300 0.72 16.78 18.29
C GLU A 300 0.60 15.67 17.22
N PHE A 301 1.72 15.22 16.64
CA PHE A 301 1.81 14.16 15.64
C PHE A 301 2.23 12.80 16.24
N ASP A 302 2.33 12.70 17.55
CA ASP A 302 2.63 11.45 18.26
C ASP A 302 1.53 10.41 18.03
N ASN A 303 1.92 9.21 17.60
CA ASN A 303 1.03 8.12 17.24
C ASN A 303 0.81 7.07 18.34
N ASN A 304 1.54 7.11 19.45
CA ASN A 304 1.46 6.06 20.48
C ASN A 304 0.04 5.89 21.04
N ALA A 305 -0.64 6.99 21.34
CA ALA A 305 -2.02 6.93 21.82
C ALA A 305 -3.01 6.40 20.76
N LEU A 306 -2.75 6.68 19.47
CA LEU A 306 -3.58 6.17 18.36
C LEU A 306 -3.40 4.66 18.23
N ILE A 307 -2.17 4.15 18.31
CA ILE A 307 -1.85 2.72 18.22
C ILE A 307 -2.59 1.96 19.33
N ALA A 308 -2.53 2.43 20.57
CA ALA A 308 -3.21 1.79 21.70
C ALA A 308 -4.72 1.69 21.45
N GLU A 309 -5.36 2.78 20.98
CA GLU A 309 -6.79 2.79 20.68
C GLU A 309 -7.13 1.88 19.48
N ILE A 310 -6.31 1.88 18.42
CA ILE A 310 -6.49 1.02 17.24
C ILE A 310 -6.48 -0.46 17.65
N LEU A 311 -5.49 -0.87 18.43
CA LEU A 311 -5.37 -2.26 18.87
C LEU A 311 -6.56 -2.70 19.73
N GLN A 312 -7.00 -1.85 20.67
CA GLN A 312 -8.18 -2.12 21.50
C GLN A 312 -9.45 -2.26 20.67
N LEU A 313 -9.68 -1.36 19.73
CA LEU A 313 -10.86 -1.39 18.84
C LEU A 313 -10.83 -2.59 17.90
N ARG A 314 -9.68 -2.95 17.34
CA ARG A 314 -9.53 -4.16 16.53
C ARG A 314 -9.89 -5.42 17.30
N ASN A 315 -9.38 -5.54 18.53
CA ASN A 315 -9.66 -6.69 19.37
C ASN A 315 -11.14 -6.76 19.78
N GLU A 316 -11.73 -5.62 20.19
CA GLU A 316 -13.17 -5.54 20.50
C GLU A 316 -14.02 -5.95 19.30
N ARG A 317 -13.69 -5.41 18.11
CA ARG A 317 -14.44 -5.67 16.87
C ARG A 317 -14.51 -7.15 16.52
N VAL A 318 -13.39 -7.85 16.56
CA VAL A 318 -13.37 -9.28 16.23
C VAL A 318 -13.96 -10.14 17.33
N GLY A 319 -13.94 -9.68 18.59
CA GLY A 319 -14.67 -10.28 19.69
C GLY A 319 -16.19 -10.29 19.47
N LEU A 320 -16.77 -9.24 18.86
CA LEU A 320 -18.18 -9.22 18.44
C LEU A 320 -18.50 -10.30 17.41
N LEU A 321 -17.53 -10.68 16.57
CA LEU A 321 -17.64 -11.75 15.58
C LEU A 321 -17.34 -13.15 16.14
N GLY A 322 -16.92 -13.25 17.40
CA GLY A 322 -16.67 -14.52 18.11
C GLY A 322 -15.24 -15.03 18.00
N TYR A 323 -14.27 -14.20 17.54
CA TYR A 323 -12.85 -14.56 17.52
C TYR A 323 -12.16 -14.19 18.84
N ASP A 324 -11.16 -14.95 19.25
CA ASP A 324 -10.40 -14.71 20.48
C ASP A 324 -9.46 -13.51 20.36
N ASN A 325 -8.92 -13.23 19.15
CA ASN A 325 -8.06 -12.10 18.87
C ASN A 325 -8.09 -11.70 17.39
N TYR A 326 -7.52 -10.54 17.09
CA TYR A 326 -7.52 -9.98 15.73
C TYR A 326 -6.75 -10.84 14.73
N ALA A 327 -5.62 -11.43 15.12
CA ALA A 327 -4.81 -12.24 14.23
C ALA A 327 -5.55 -13.51 13.77
N GLN A 328 -6.33 -14.18 14.62
CA GLN A 328 -7.17 -15.32 14.22
C GLN A 328 -8.16 -14.92 13.12
N TRP A 329 -8.86 -13.79 13.29
CA TRP A 329 -9.77 -13.29 12.28
C TRP A 329 -9.05 -12.96 10.97
N ARG A 330 -7.86 -12.34 11.04
CA ARG A 330 -7.11 -11.94 9.82
C ARG A 330 -6.58 -13.14 9.05
N LEU A 331 -6.08 -14.18 9.71
CA LEU A 331 -5.39 -15.28 9.06
C LEU A 331 -6.31 -16.41 8.58
N GLU A 332 -7.56 -16.45 9.03
CA GLU A 332 -8.50 -17.53 8.66
C GLU A 332 -8.63 -17.73 7.14
N ASN A 333 -8.60 -16.65 6.35
CA ASN A 333 -8.68 -16.68 4.88
C ASN A 333 -7.32 -16.48 4.19
N ARG A 334 -6.22 -16.79 4.89
CA ARG A 334 -4.83 -16.73 4.37
C ARG A 334 -4.29 -18.13 4.11
N MET A 335 -3.16 -18.21 3.40
CA MET A 335 -2.45 -19.50 3.20
C MET A 335 -1.91 -20.04 4.54
N ALA A 336 -1.40 -19.18 5.41
CA ALA A 336 -0.99 -19.56 6.76
C ALA A 336 -2.15 -20.14 7.57
N GLY A 337 -3.36 -19.57 7.46
CA GLY A 337 -4.59 -20.07 8.07
C GLY A 337 -4.71 -19.85 9.57
N THR A 338 -3.60 -19.79 10.30
CA THR A 338 -3.56 -19.51 11.75
C THR A 338 -2.35 -18.70 12.15
N PRO A 339 -2.45 -17.89 13.25
CA PRO A 339 -1.32 -17.13 13.77
C PRO A 339 -0.11 -18.00 14.15
N GLU A 340 -0.36 -19.22 14.67
CA GLU A 340 0.68 -20.13 15.10
C GLU A 340 1.56 -20.57 13.92
N ARG A 341 0.98 -20.87 12.75
CA ARG A 341 1.77 -21.24 11.56
C ARG A 341 2.64 -20.10 11.04
N ALA A 342 2.14 -18.87 11.10
CA ALA A 342 2.93 -17.68 10.74
C ALA A 342 4.07 -17.45 11.74
N MET A 343 3.78 -17.58 13.04
CA MET A 343 4.79 -17.49 14.10
C MET A 343 5.85 -18.59 14.00
N ASP A 344 5.43 -19.85 13.79
CA ASP A 344 6.36 -20.97 13.64
C ASP A 344 7.40 -20.72 12.53
N LEU A 345 6.99 -20.13 11.41
CA LEU A 345 7.92 -19.76 10.33
C LEU A 345 8.92 -18.67 10.78
N MET A 346 8.41 -17.57 11.33
CA MET A 346 9.25 -16.45 11.77
C MET A 346 10.22 -16.84 12.89
N GLU A 347 9.72 -17.55 13.91
CA GLU A 347 10.51 -18.00 15.05
C GLU A 347 11.55 -19.08 14.69
N ALA A 348 11.33 -19.84 13.62
CA ALA A 348 12.33 -20.78 13.12
C ALA A 348 13.57 -20.08 12.53
N VAL A 349 13.39 -18.91 11.92
CA VAL A 349 14.46 -18.14 11.28
C VAL A 349 15.15 -17.18 12.26
N TRP A 350 14.41 -16.61 13.20
CA TRP A 350 14.86 -15.56 14.10
C TRP A 350 16.20 -15.85 14.83
N PRO A 351 16.44 -17.00 15.47
CA PRO A 351 17.69 -17.25 16.19
C PRO A 351 18.93 -17.24 15.29
N ALA A 352 18.79 -17.73 14.05
CA ALA A 352 19.89 -17.73 13.09
C ALA A 352 20.20 -16.32 12.57
N ALA A 353 19.17 -15.50 12.35
CA ALA A 353 19.32 -14.11 11.95
C ALA A 353 20.03 -13.28 13.02
N VAL A 354 19.59 -13.38 14.29
CA VAL A 354 20.22 -12.69 15.43
C VAL A 354 21.69 -13.12 15.61
N ALA A 355 21.97 -14.43 15.57
CA ALA A 355 23.34 -14.92 15.69
C ALA A 355 24.25 -14.38 14.56
N ARG A 356 23.70 -14.22 13.35
CA ARG A 356 24.43 -13.62 12.24
C ARG A 356 24.71 -12.13 12.45
N VAL A 357 23.74 -11.38 13.00
CA VAL A 357 23.96 -9.97 13.40
C VAL A 357 25.09 -9.84 14.42
N GLU A 358 25.13 -10.72 15.44
CA GLU A 358 26.20 -10.70 16.42
C GLU A 358 27.60 -10.87 15.77
N GLU A 359 27.73 -11.74 14.76
CA GLU A 359 28.95 -11.91 13.97
C GLU A 359 29.27 -10.63 13.16
N GLU A 360 28.28 -10.05 12.50
CA GLU A 360 28.41 -8.83 11.69
C GLU A 360 28.84 -7.63 12.55
N VAL A 361 28.21 -7.44 13.71
CA VAL A 361 28.58 -6.39 14.68
C VAL A 361 29.99 -6.59 15.22
N ALA A 362 30.39 -7.82 15.55
CA ALA A 362 31.75 -8.09 16.00
C ALA A 362 32.82 -7.74 14.96
N GLU A 363 32.53 -7.96 13.66
CA GLU A 363 33.42 -7.56 12.57
C GLU A 363 33.49 -6.03 12.44
N MET A 364 32.35 -5.34 12.55
CA MET A 364 32.31 -3.86 12.52
C MET A 364 33.06 -3.25 13.69
N GLN A 365 32.91 -3.80 14.90
CA GLN A 365 33.62 -3.34 16.09
C GLN A 365 35.12 -3.55 15.93
N ALA A 366 35.55 -4.69 15.40
CA ALA A 366 36.98 -4.95 15.14
C ALA A 366 37.57 -3.95 14.13
N LEU A 367 36.81 -3.58 13.09
CA LEU A 367 37.22 -2.55 12.15
C LEU A 367 37.30 -1.16 12.79
N ALA A 368 36.35 -0.79 13.64
CA ALA A 368 36.35 0.47 14.36
C ALA A 368 37.58 0.57 15.28
N ASP A 369 37.90 -0.53 16.00
CA ASP A 369 39.06 -0.63 16.88
C ASP A 369 40.38 -0.52 16.09
N GLU A 370 40.48 -1.18 14.93
CA GLU A 370 41.66 -1.11 14.06
C GLU A 370 41.90 0.31 13.51
N ARG A 371 40.82 1.02 13.20
CA ARG A 371 40.85 2.43 12.75
C ARG A 371 41.18 3.39 13.90
N GLY A 372 41.01 3.00 15.13
CA GLY A 372 41.18 3.84 16.33
C GLY A 372 40.05 4.81 16.57
N ASP A 373 38.84 4.47 16.13
CA ASP A 373 37.66 5.33 16.21
C ASP A 373 37.08 5.43 17.65
N ASP A 374 37.57 4.63 18.61
CA ASP A 374 37.24 4.65 20.08
C ASP A 374 35.73 4.76 20.35
N ILE A 375 34.94 3.93 19.65
CA ILE A 375 33.48 3.87 19.76
C ILE A 375 32.99 2.46 20.06
N THR A 376 31.77 2.34 20.56
CA THR A 376 30.98 1.11 20.46
C THR A 376 30.00 1.29 19.30
N ILE A 377 29.86 0.26 18.46
CA ILE A 377 28.92 0.29 17.34
C ILE A 377 27.51 0.55 17.87
N ALA A 378 26.86 1.52 17.29
CA ALA A 378 25.50 1.93 17.58
C ALA A 378 24.62 1.84 16.32
N PRO A 379 23.30 1.93 16.40
CA PRO A 379 22.42 1.81 15.23
C PRO A 379 22.75 2.76 14.06
N TRP A 380 23.23 3.97 14.36
CA TRP A 380 23.66 4.95 13.35
C TRP A 380 25.05 4.71 12.77
N ASP A 381 25.81 3.73 13.31
CA ASP A 381 27.11 3.32 12.81
C ASP A 381 27.04 2.09 11.93
N TYR A 382 25.97 1.29 12.04
CA TYR A 382 25.85 -0.01 11.39
C TYR A 382 26.07 0.06 9.88
N ARG A 383 25.28 0.88 9.15
CA ARG A 383 25.40 1.03 7.70
C ARG A 383 26.77 1.54 7.27
N TYR A 384 27.34 2.47 8.02
CA TYR A 384 28.66 3.04 7.73
C TYR A 384 29.79 2.01 7.80
N TYR A 385 29.86 1.22 8.89
CA TYR A 385 30.90 0.21 9.02
C TYR A 385 30.65 -1.01 8.16
N MET A 386 29.42 -1.39 7.95
CA MET A 386 29.03 -2.44 7.01
C MET A 386 29.55 -2.12 5.60
N GLU A 387 29.34 -0.91 5.10
CA GLU A 387 29.82 -0.50 3.77
C GLU A 387 31.35 -0.57 3.67
N LYS A 388 32.07 -0.15 4.70
CA LYS A 388 33.52 -0.25 4.74
C LYS A 388 34.02 -1.71 4.75
N ILE A 389 33.31 -2.62 5.41
CA ILE A 389 33.63 -4.06 5.38
C ILE A 389 33.32 -4.63 3.99
N ARG A 390 32.18 -4.25 3.40
CA ARG A 390 31.78 -4.69 2.07
C ARG A 390 32.83 -4.29 1.03
N LEU A 391 33.26 -3.04 1.04
CA LEU A 391 34.32 -2.55 0.17
C LEU A 391 35.65 -3.28 0.42
N ALA A 392 36.06 -3.44 1.67
CA ALA A 392 37.32 -4.11 2.01
C ALA A 392 37.35 -5.61 1.66
N ARG A 393 36.20 -6.30 1.80
CA ARG A 393 36.10 -7.77 1.60
C ARG A 393 35.89 -8.15 0.16
N TYR A 394 35.05 -7.41 -0.56
CA TYR A 394 34.61 -7.77 -1.90
C TYR A 394 35.16 -6.83 -2.97
N ASP A 395 35.86 -5.78 -2.58
CA ASP A 395 36.30 -4.69 -3.49
C ASP A 395 35.09 -4.16 -4.30
N LEU A 396 33.93 -4.08 -3.63
CA LEU A 396 32.65 -3.72 -4.22
C LEU A 396 32.24 -2.34 -3.74
N ASP A 397 32.42 -1.36 -4.61
CA ASP A 397 32.00 0.02 -4.39
C ASP A 397 30.56 0.20 -4.90
N SER A 398 29.67 0.67 -4.04
CA SER A 398 28.27 0.95 -4.41
C SER A 398 28.18 2.00 -5.50
N GLU A 399 29.06 3.01 -5.48
CA GLU A 399 29.05 4.06 -6.49
C GLU A 399 29.56 3.54 -7.86
N GLU A 400 30.54 2.61 -7.86
CA GLU A 400 30.93 1.92 -9.08
C GLU A 400 29.75 1.14 -9.68
N VAL A 401 29.00 0.44 -8.85
CA VAL A 401 27.82 -0.33 -9.29
C VAL A 401 26.73 0.58 -9.84
N MET A 402 26.44 1.68 -9.16
CA MET A 402 25.40 2.65 -9.59
C MET A 402 25.68 3.22 -10.99
N GLN A 403 26.95 3.33 -11.43
CA GLN A 403 27.29 3.82 -12.78
C GLN A 403 26.70 2.94 -13.90
N TYR A 404 26.30 1.71 -13.60
CA TYR A 404 25.68 0.77 -14.52
C TYR A 404 24.16 0.67 -14.36
N LEU A 405 23.58 1.26 -13.30
CA LEU A 405 22.18 1.16 -12.94
C LEU A 405 21.42 2.45 -13.30
N GLN A 406 21.28 2.69 -14.60
CA GLN A 406 20.52 3.80 -15.15
C GLN A 406 19.02 3.44 -15.19
N LEU A 407 18.15 4.31 -14.70
CA LEU A 407 16.71 4.07 -14.63
C LEU A 407 16.09 3.70 -15.99
N ASP A 408 16.49 4.39 -17.05
CA ASP A 408 15.96 4.13 -18.40
C ASP A 408 16.36 2.73 -18.88
N ASN A 409 17.62 2.32 -18.68
CA ASN A 409 18.12 1.00 -19.06
C ASN A 409 17.46 -0.11 -18.23
N LEU A 410 17.20 0.14 -16.95
CA LEU A 410 16.50 -0.81 -16.08
C LEU A 410 15.03 -0.94 -16.50
N THR A 411 14.40 0.15 -16.93
CA THR A 411 13.06 0.11 -17.51
C THR A 411 13.03 -0.74 -18.77
N ASP A 412 13.99 -0.57 -19.67
CA ASP A 412 14.13 -1.41 -20.87
C ASP A 412 14.42 -2.87 -20.52
N ALA A 413 15.20 -3.14 -19.47
CA ALA A 413 15.45 -4.49 -18.96
C ALA A 413 14.16 -5.16 -18.47
N MET A 414 13.32 -4.44 -17.73
CA MET A 414 12.02 -4.94 -17.29
C MET A 414 11.11 -5.26 -18.49
N PHE A 415 11.09 -4.40 -19.52
CA PHE A 415 10.34 -4.63 -20.75
C PHE A 415 10.85 -5.85 -21.51
N TYR A 416 12.18 -6.04 -21.57
CA TYR A 416 12.77 -7.24 -22.13
C TYR A 416 12.28 -8.51 -21.39
N VAL A 417 12.37 -8.52 -20.06
CA VAL A 417 11.92 -9.66 -19.24
C VAL A 417 10.43 -9.94 -19.45
N ALA A 418 9.59 -8.91 -19.42
CA ALA A 418 8.15 -9.07 -19.68
C ALA A 418 7.85 -9.55 -21.11
N GLY A 419 8.65 -9.12 -22.08
CA GLY A 419 8.57 -9.59 -23.47
C GLY A 419 8.88 -11.07 -23.63
N GLU A 420 9.90 -11.56 -22.90
CA GLU A 420 10.29 -12.99 -22.93
C GLU A 420 9.34 -13.90 -22.16
N LEU A 421 8.80 -13.44 -21.03
CA LEU A 421 7.93 -14.27 -20.17
C LEU A 421 6.45 -14.22 -20.60
N PHE A 422 5.95 -13.06 -21.01
CA PHE A 422 4.52 -12.83 -21.26
C PHE A 422 4.20 -12.42 -22.70
N SER A 423 5.18 -12.34 -23.59
CA SER A 423 5.04 -11.79 -24.94
C SER A 423 4.51 -10.33 -24.93
N PHE A 424 4.84 -9.53 -23.92
CA PHE A 424 4.44 -8.14 -23.82
C PHE A 424 5.40 -7.23 -24.60
N GLU A 425 4.84 -6.19 -25.26
CA GLU A 425 5.57 -5.11 -25.89
C GLU A 425 5.09 -3.78 -25.32
N PHE A 426 6.03 -2.93 -24.90
CA PHE A 426 5.77 -1.63 -24.29
C PHE A 426 6.10 -0.52 -25.28
N THR A 427 5.10 0.26 -25.66
CA THR A 427 5.25 1.40 -26.57
C THR A 427 5.00 2.69 -25.80
N PRO A 428 5.96 3.62 -25.71
CA PRO A 428 5.77 4.87 -25.01
C PRO A 428 4.66 5.69 -25.65
N ILE A 429 3.82 6.30 -24.83
CA ILE A 429 2.76 7.21 -25.27
C ILE A 429 3.29 8.64 -25.21
N GLU A 430 3.08 9.43 -26.28
CA GLU A 430 3.51 10.82 -26.33
C GLU A 430 2.82 11.65 -25.22
N ASP A 431 3.56 12.59 -24.63
CA ASP A 431 3.05 13.49 -23.59
C ASP A 431 1.76 14.20 -24.05
N GLY A 432 0.78 14.26 -23.15
CA GLY A 432 -0.51 14.90 -23.38
C GLY A 432 -1.52 14.06 -24.17
N VAL A 433 -1.20 12.84 -24.62
CA VAL A 433 -2.16 11.90 -25.22
C VAL A 433 -2.99 11.22 -24.12
N VAL A 434 -2.35 10.84 -23.04
CA VAL A 434 -2.98 10.31 -21.81
C VAL A 434 -2.75 11.33 -20.68
N PRO A 435 -3.82 11.83 -20.04
CA PRO A 435 -3.67 12.72 -18.87
C PRO A 435 -2.97 12.02 -17.72
N VAL A 436 -2.07 12.74 -17.05
CA VAL A 436 -1.31 12.26 -15.88
C VAL A 436 -1.40 13.25 -14.73
N TRP A 437 -1.12 12.81 -13.49
CA TRP A 437 -1.22 13.66 -12.29
C TRP A 437 0.01 14.54 -12.03
N HIS A 438 1.14 14.24 -12.68
CA HIS A 438 2.38 15.02 -12.57
C HIS A 438 3.18 14.94 -13.86
N GLU A 439 3.99 15.96 -14.18
CA GLU A 439 4.81 16.03 -15.39
C GLU A 439 5.89 14.93 -15.49
N ASP A 440 6.30 14.36 -14.36
CA ASP A 440 7.28 13.27 -14.29
C ASP A 440 6.68 11.88 -14.62
N VAL A 441 5.38 11.78 -14.75
CA VAL A 441 4.71 10.49 -14.97
C VAL A 441 4.77 10.11 -16.43
N HIS A 442 5.36 8.95 -16.70
CA HIS A 442 5.45 8.35 -18.03
C HIS A 442 4.42 7.24 -18.20
N VAL A 443 3.94 7.05 -19.45
CA VAL A 443 2.90 6.05 -19.76
C VAL A 443 3.31 5.24 -20.99
N TRP A 444 3.10 3.93 -20.91
CA TRP A 444 3.29 2.99 -22.03
C TRP A 444 2.01 2.24 -22.35
N GLU A 445 1.74 2.06 -23.61
CA GLU A 445 0.79 1.05 -24.08
C GLU A 445 1.46 -0.32 -24.03
N VAL A 446 0.76 -1.29 -23.44
CA VAL A 446 1.19 -2.69 -23.39
C VAL A 446 0.35 -3.47 -24.39
N THR A 447 1.03 -4.15 -25.32
CA THR A 447 0.40 -5.00 -26.33
C THR A 447 1.00 -6.40 -26.31
N ASN A 448 0.26 -7.38 -26.83
CA ASN A 448 0.83 -8.70 -27.06
C ASN A 448 1.67 -8.67 -28.36
N ARG A 449 2.96 -8.96 -28.25
CA ARG A 449 3.95 -8.93 -29.33
C ARG A 449 3.61 -9.83 -30.52
N GLU A 450 2.90 -10.95 -30.28
CA GLU A 450 2.58 -11.93 -31.31
C GLU A 450 1.29 -11.60 -32.05
N THR A 451 0.26 -11.11 -31.35
CA THR A 451 -1.07 -10.84 -31.91
C THR A 451 -1.30 -9.37 -32.20
N GLY A 452 -0.58 -8.47 -31.54
CA GLY A 452 -0.80 -7.02 -31.58
C GLY A 452 -2.02 -6.58 -30.76
N ASP A 453 -2.61 -7.47 -29.97
CA ASP A 453 -3.76 -7.15 -29.14
C ASP A 453 -3.36 -6.20 -28.01
N HIS A 454 -4.19 -5.22 -27.74
CA HIS A 454 -4.03 -4.31 -26.59
C HIS A 454 -4.26 -5.08 -25.29
N ILE A 455 -3.30 -5.00 -24.37
CA ILE A 455 -3.35 -5.60 -23.02
C ILE A 455 -3.80 -4.58 -21.99
N GLY A 456 -3.16 -3.41 -21.94
CA GLY A 456 -3.45 -2.37 -20.96
C GLY A 456 -2.49 -1.19 -21.06
N LEU A 457 -2.49 -0.36 -20.01
CA LEU A 457 -1.50 0.71 -19.85
C LEU A 457 -0.67 0.50 -18.59
N TRP A 458 0.59 0.91 -18.65
CA TRP A 458 1.48 0.99 -17.51
C TRP A 458 1.97 2.42 -17.31
N TYR A 459 1.79 2.95 -16.09
CA TYR A 459 2.21 4.28 -15.66
C TYR A 459 3.38 4.14 -14.71
N LEU A 460 4.40 4.97 -14.87
CA LEU A 460 5.54 5.08 -13.96
C LEU A 460 5.61 6.49 -13.38
N ASP A 461 5.56 6.58 -12.06
CA ASP A 461 5.81 7.79 -11.27
C ASP A 461 7.12 7.62 -10.48
N PRO A 462 8.29 8.02 -11.03
CA PRO A 462 9.58 7.57 -10.50
C PRO A 462 10.10 8.40 -9.33
N PHE A 463 9.82 9.72 -9.27
CA PHE A 463 10.56 10.63 -8.41
C PHE A 463 9.86 10.97 -7.11
N SER A 464 10.68 11.24 -6.07
CA SER A 464 10.21 11.78 -4.80
C SER A 464 9.84 13.26 -4.94
N ARG A 465 8.79 13.68 -4.24
CA ARG A 465 8.37 15.09 -4.17
C ARG A 465 7.52 15.35 -2.94
N THR A 466 7.34 16.62 -2.60
CA THR A 466 6.44 17.02 -1.51
C THR A 466 5.03 16.49 -1.77
N GLY A 467 4.41 15.90 -0.75
CA GLY A 467 3.07 15.32 -0.84
C GLY A 467 3.03 13.89 -1.41
N LYS A 468 4.14 13.32 -1.82
CA LYS A 468 4.24 11.91 -2.20
C LYS A 468 4.73 11.07 -1.02
N ARG A 469 4.07 9.96 -0.74
CA ARG A 469 4.47 9.02 0.31
C ARG A 469 5.85 8.44 0.02
N SER A 470 6.63 8.21 1.05
CA SER A 470 7.90 7.49 0.94
C SER A 470 7.70 5.99 0.68
N GLY A 471 8.74 5.34 0.15
CA GLY A 471 8.74 3.93 -0.25
C GLY A 471 8.41 3.74 -1.72
N ALA A 472 8.11 2.50 -2.11
CA ALA A 472 7.63 2.16 -3.46
C ALA A 472 6.33 1.37 -3.35
N TRP A 473 5.49 1.43 -4.37
CA TRP A 473 4.23 0.68 -4.42
C TRP A 473 3.67 0.58 -5.84
N ALA A 474 2.92 -0.48 -6.08
CA ALA A 474 2.08 -0.64 -7.25
C ALA A 474 0.60 -0.38 -6.91
N SER A 475 -0.16 0.12 -7.89
CA SER A 475 -1.61 0.24 -7.81
C SER A 475 -2.25 0.13 -9.20
N SER A 476 -3.58 0.20 -9.26
CA SER A 476 -4.30 0.17 -10.54
C SER A 476 -5.53 1.07 -10.49
N PHE A 477 -5.86 1.69 -11.62
CA PHE A 477 -7.10 2.45 -11.78
C PHE A 477 -8.24 1.58 -12.30
N ARG A 478 -7.91 0.54 -13.04
CA ARG A 478 -8.85 -0.43 -13.60
C ARG A 478 -8.19 -1.80 -13.68
N SER A 479 -8.94 -2.84 -13.33
CA SER A 479 -8.53 -4.23 -13.46
C SER A 479 -9.10 -4.87 -14.72
N HIS A 480 -8.51 -5.99 -15.15
CA HIS A 480 -9.08 -6.77 -16.27
C HIS A 480 -10.40 -7.43 -15.85
N THR A 481 -11.44 -7.32 -16.68
CA THR A 481 -12.70 -8.06 -16.53
C THR A 481 -13.29 -8.44 -17.88
N THR A 482 -14.16 -9.44 -17.90
CA THR A 482 -14.85 -9.89 -19.12
C THR A 482 -16.35 -10.19 -18.91
N TYR A 483 -16.88 -9.99 -17.70
CA TYR A 483 -18.26 -10.35 -17.39
C TYR A 483 -19.31 -9.44 -18.06
N ASP A 484 -18.96 -8.19 -18.35
CA ASP A 484 -19.84 -7.19 -18.97
C ASP A 484 -19.17 -6.46 -20.16
N GLY A 485 -18.37 -7.18 -20.92
CA GLY A 485 -17.47 -6.65 -21.94
C GLY A 485 -16.02 -6.79 -21.50
N GLN A 486 -15.11 -6.57 -22.42
CA GLN A 486 -13.69 -6.63 -22.08
C GLN A 486 -13.20 -5.28 -21.60
N GLU A 487 -12.68 -5.24 -20.39
CA GLU A 487 -11.94 -4.12 -19.84
C GLU A 487 -10.46 -4.46 -19.74
N HIS A 488 -9.62 -3.48 -20.02
CA HIS A 488 -8.17 -3.61 -19.99
C HIS A 488 -7.59 -2.92 -18.77
N PRO A 489 -6.57 -3.49 -18.10
CA PRO A 489 -6.01 -2.95 -16.89
C PRO A 489 -5.24 -1.64 -17.13
N LEU A 490 -5.28 -0.77 -16.12
CA LEU A 490 -4.48 0.43 -16.00
C LEU A 490 -3.65 0.31 -14.74
N SER A 491 -2.38 -0.09 -14.88
CA SER A 491 -1.47 -0.38 -13.77
C SER A 491 -0.50 0.78 -13.54
N THR A 492 -0.13 1.03 -12.28
CA THR A 492 0.84 2.08 -11.92
C THR A 492 1.94 1.53 -11.04
N ASN A 493 3.18 1.98 -11.29
CA ASN A 493 4.31 1.83 -10.38
C ASN A 493 4.78 3.20 -9.89
N ASN A 494 5.07 3.28 -8.61
CA ASN A 494 5.47 4.50 -7.94
C ASN A 494 6.75 4.24 -7.14
N SER A 495 7.75 5.11 -7.35
CA SER A 495 9.03 5.06 -6.65
C SER A 495 9.34 6.43 -6.04
N ASN A 496 10.42 6.53 -5.32
CA ASN A 496 10.88 7.77 -4.70
C ASN A 496 12.37 7.99 -4.97
N PHE A 497 12.76 7.79 -6.25
CA PHE A 497 14.12 8.10 -6.68
C PHE A 497 14.39 9.60 -6.54
N VAL A 498 15.66 9.94 -6.39
CA VAL A 498 16.07 11.34 -6.38
C VAL A 498 16.13 11.83 -7.82
N GLU A 499 15.41 12.91 -8.13
CA GLU A 499 15.47 13.55 -9.43
C GLU A 499 16.86 14.22 -9.61
N PRO A 500 17.63 13.89 -10.67
CA PRO A 500 18.92 14.51 -10.93
C PRO A 500 18.74 15.93 -11.51
N ALA A 501 19.86 16.67 -11.66
CA ALA A 501 19.82 17.93 -12.37
C ALA A 501 19.35 17.73 -13.83
N PRO A 502 18.65 18.72 -14.44
CA PRO A 502 18.11 18.57 -15.78
C PRO A 502 19.13 18.14 -16.82
N GLY A 503 18.91 16.99 -17.45
CA GLY A 503 19.77 16.42 -18.49
C GLY A 503 20.88 15.50 -17.96
N GLU A 504 20.92 15.23 -16.66
CA GLU A 504 21.77 14.18 -16.08
C GLU A 504 21.00 12.84 -16.03
N PRO A 505 21.68 11.70 -16.17
CA PRO A 505 21.05 10.39 -16.07
C PRO A 505 20.61 10.11 -14.62
N VAL A 506 19.51 9.38 -14.48
CA VAL A 506 19.03 8.89 -13.17
C VAL A 506 19.80 7.63 -12.83
N LEU A 507 20.69 7.70 -11.85
CA LEU A 507 21.42 6.56 -11.32
C LEU A 507 20.79 6.12 -10.00
N ILE A 508 20.49 4.84 -9.88
CA ILE A 508 19.87 4.28 -8.68
C ILE A 508 20.75 3.22 -8.02
N SER A 509 20.52 2.96 -6.76
CA SER A 509 21.25 1.95 -6.01
C SER A 509 20.84 0.53 -6.46
N TRP A 510 21.62 -0.47 -6.06
CA TRP A 510 21.26 -1.88 -6.27
C TRP A 510 19.92 -2.24 -5.57
N ASP A 511 19.71 -1.73 -4.36
CA ASP A 511 18.49 -1.95 -3.57
C ASP A 511 17.27 -1.31 -4.26
N ASP A 512 17.43 -0.10 -4.78
CA ASP A 512 16.38 0.57 -5.57
C ASP A 512 16.08 -0.17 -6.89
N ALA A 513 17.09 -0.70 -7.56
CA ALA A 513 16.90 -1.49 -8.79
C ALA A 513 16.15 -2.79 -8.50
N ASN A 514 16.46 -3.47 -7.38
CA ASN A 514 15.73 -4.64 -6.93
C ASN A 514 14.27 -4.30 -6.60
N THR A 515 14.04 -3.22 -5.84
CA THR A 515 12.70 -2.71 -5.51
C THR A 515 11.93 -2.32 -6.78
N PHE A 516 12.58 -1.76 -7.78
CA PHE A 516 11.95 -1.38 -9.04
C PHE A 516 11.45 -2.60 -9.82
N PHE A 517 12.23 -3.68 -9.88
CA PHE A 517 11.79 -4.97 -10.41
C PHE A 517 10.65 -5.58 -9.59
N HIS A 518 10.71 -5.48 -8.26
CA HIS A 518 9.66 -5.90 -7.35
C HIS A 518 8.32 -5.24 -7.70
N GLU A 519 8.28 -3.92 -7.75
CA GLU A 519 7.04 -3.18 -8.07
C GLU A 519 6.53 -3.49 -9.49
N PHE A 520 7.44 -3.72 -10.44
CA PHE A 520 7.05 -4.14 -11.77
C PHE A 520 6.44 -5.56 -11.79
N GLY A 521 6.84 -6.44 -10.87
CA GLY A 521 6.22 -7.75 -10.68
C GLY A 521 4.74 -7.65 -10.31
N HIS A 522 4.37 -6.69 -9.45
CA HIS A 522 2.96 -6.38 -9.18
C HIS A 522 2.22 -5.83 -10.42
N ALA A 523 2.89 -4.98 -11.21
CA ALA A 523 2.30 -4.47 -12.44
C ALA A 523 2.07 -5.59 -13.45
N LEU A 524 3.03 -6.51 -13.63
CA LEU A 524 2.88 -7.68 -14.50
C LEU A 524 1.75 -8.59 -14.04
N HIS A 525 1.58 -8.79 -12.74
CA HIS A 525 0.42 -9.54 -12.20
C HIS A 525 -0.90 -8.89 -12.62
N THR A 526 -1.00 -7.56 -12.52
CA THR A 526 -2.19 -6.81 -12.94
C THR A 526 -2.41 -6.89 -14.45
N LEU A 527 -1.35 -6.70 -15.25
CA LEU A 527 -1.41 -6.70 -16.72
C LEU A 527 -1.68 -8.09 -17.31
N SER A 528 -1.19 -9.16 -16.66
CA SER A 528 -1.41 -10.55 -17.10
C SER A 528 -2.71 -11.17 -16.56
N SER A 529 -3.46 -10.43 -15.70
CA SER A 529 -4.73 -10.90 -15.17
C SER A 529 -5.73 -11.24 -16.29
N ASN A 530 -6.38 -12.39 -16.17
CA ASN A 530 -7.38 -12.87 -17.12
C ASN A 530 -8.60 -13.45 -16.37
N VAL A 531 -9.16 -12.66 -15.47
CA VAL A 531 -10.34 -13.03 -14.69
C VAL A 531 -11.62 -12.43 -15.28
N ALA A 532 -12.74 -13.09 -15.05
CA ALA A 532 -14.02 -12.61 -15.56
C ALA A 532 -14.65 -11.53 -14.68
N TYR A 533 -14.44 -11.61 -13.37
CA TYR A 533 -15.11 -10.78 -12.37
C TYR A 533 -14.12 -9.97 -11.54
N PRO A 534 -14.39 -8.68 -11.24
CA PRO A 534 -13.51 -7.82 -10.42
C PRO A 534 -13.10 -8.44 -9.08
N THR A 535 -14.04 -9.07 -8.38
CA THR A 535 -13.80 -9.75 -7.10
C THR A 535 -12.67 -10.80 -7.14
N LEU A 536 -12.35 -11.36 -8.32
CA LEU A 536 -11.29 -12.36 -8.48
C LEU A 536 -9.90 -11.75 -8.69
N ASN A 537 -9.76 -10.45 -8.93
CA ASN A 537 -8.46 -9.78 -9.08
C ASN A 537 -7.66 -9.71 -7.77
N GLY A 538 -8.33 -9.75 -6.61
CA GLY A 538 -7.66 -9.79 -5.32
C GLY A 538 -7.22 -11.19 -4.93
N GLY A 539 -5.93 -11.49 -4.93
CA GLY A 539 -5.38 -12.74 -4.43
C GLY A 539 -5.55 -12.93 -2.91
N VAL A 540 -5.00 -14.03 -2.39
CA VAL A 540 -4.84 -14.23 -0.95
C VAL A 540 -3.69 -13.35 -0.46
N ARG A 541 -3.87 -12.62 0.64
CA ARG A 541 -2.97 -11.53 1.05
C ARG A 541 -1.51 -11.96 1.28
N ASP A 542 -1.28 -13.12 1.86
CA ASP A 542 0.06 -13.67 2.07
C ASP A 542 0.66 -14.37 0.83
N TYR A 543 0.02 -14.19 -0.33
CA TYR A 543 0.54 -14.51 -1.66
C TYR A 543 0.83 -13.25 -2.51
N THR A 544 0.43 -12.08 -2.02
CA THR A 544 0.53 -10.82 -2.79
C THR A 544 1.96 -10.53 -3.24
N GLU A 545 2.95 -10.88 -2.43
CA GLU A 545 4.37 -10.62 -2.71
C GLU A 545 5.04 -11.73 -3.54
N PHE A 546 4.31 -12.75 -3.97
CA PHE A 546 4.89 -13.86 -4.74
C PHE A 546 5.43 -13.39 -6.09
N GLN A 547 4.60 -12.67 -6.86
CA GLN A 547 4.96 -12.23 -8.21
C GLN A 547 6.06 -11.17 -8.19
N SER A 548 5.98 -10.24 -7.23
CA SER A 548 6.95 -9.18 -7.06
C SER A 548 8.33 -9.70 -6.67
N GLN A 549 8.41 -10.51 -5.63
CA GLN A 549 9.67 -11.13 -5.17
C GLN A 549 10.23 -12.13 -6.19
N LEU A 550 9.37 -12.82 -6.94
CA LEU A 550 9.83 -13.72 -7.98
C LEU A 550 10.51 -12.95 -9.11
N LEU A 551 9.95 -11.80 -9.53
CA LEU A 551 10.52 -10.99 -10.62
C LEU A 551 11.88 -10.38 -10.25
N GLU A 552 12.16 -10.11 -8.98
CA GLU A 552 13.49 -9.67 -8.52
C GLU A 552 14.63 -10.58 -9.01
N ARG A 553 14.34 -11.89 -9.19
CA ARG A 553 15.34 -12.87 -9.65
C ARG A 553 15.82 -12.62 -11.08
N TRP A 554 15.04 -11.94 -11.91
CA TRP A 554 15.44 -11.61 -13.29
C TRP A 554 16.39 -10.44 -13.39
N LEU A 555 16.44 -9.54 -12.40
CA LEU A 555 17.38 -8.43 -12.35
C LEU A 555 18.84 -8.86 -12.59
N PHE A 556 19.20 -10.04 -12.06
CA PHE A 556 20.58 -10.53 -12.11
C PHE A 556 20.78 -11.72 -13.08
N THR A 557 19.96 -11.81 -14.10
CA THR A 557 20.13 -12.82 -15.17
C THR A 557 21.15 -12.34 -16.21
N PRO A 558 21.91 -13.26 -16.83
CA PRO A 558 22.92 -12.88 -17.82
C PRO A 558 22.41 -11.95 -18.94
N PRO A 559 21.24 -12.19 -19.57
CA PRO A 559 20.74 -11.30 -20.61
C PRO A 559 20.46 -9.86 -20.12
N VAL A 560 20.03 -9.69 -18.87
CA VAL A 560 19.80 -8.36 -18.28
C VAL A 560 21.14 -7.67 -18.03
N ILE A 561 22.08 -8.35 -17.39
CA ILE A 561 23.43 -7.79 -17.12
C ILE A 561 24.14 -7.40 -18.41
N GLU A 562 24.22 -8.30 -19.39
CA GLU A 562 24.99 -8.10 -20.61
C GLU A 562 24.47 -6.98 -21.50
N ASN A 563 23.14 -6.75 -21.50
CA ASN A 563 22.53 -5.81 -22.44
C ASN A 563 22.08 -4.48 -21.81
N TYR A 564 21.81 -4.43 -20.50
CA TYR A 564 21.20 -3.28 -19.85
C TYR A 564 22.07 -2.66 -18.74
N PHE A 565 23.00 -3.42 -18.15
CA PHE A 565 23.94 -2.85 -17.18
C PHE A 565 25.14 -2.27 -17.92
N VAL A 566 24.94 -1.06 -18.46
CA VAL A 566 25.98 -0.35 -19.22
C VAL A 566 26.39 0.93 -18.51
N HIS A 567 27.70 1.17 -18.48
CA HIS A 567 28.29 2.30 -17.78
C HIS A 567 27.80 3.63 -18.38
N VAL A 568 27.33 4.52 -17.53
CA VAL A 568 26.70 5.78 -17.90
C VAL A 568 27.53 6.70 -18.82
N GLU A 569 28.86 6.75 -18.64
CA GLU A 569 29.74 7.58 -19.45
C GLU A 569 30.31 6.86 -20.68
N THR A 570 30.67 5.58 -20.53
CA THR A 570 31.38 4.85 -21.58
C THR A 570 30.50 4.02 -22.48
N GLY A 571 29.29 3.65 -22.00
CA GLY A 571 28.37 2.73 -22.68
C GLY A 571 28.88 1.28 -22.74
N GLU A 572 29.98 0.96 -22.03
CA GLU A 572 30.50 -0.40 -21.94
C GLU A 572 29.67 -1.23 -20.97
N PRO A 573 29.45 -2.52 -21.25
CA PRO A 573 28.73 -3.39 -20.32
C PRO A 573 29.47 -3.59 -19.00
N MET A 574 28.73 -3.96 -17.95
CA MET A 574 29.33 -4.26 -16.65
C MET A 574 30.39 -5.36 -16.79
N PRO A 575 31.61 -5.18 -16.26
CA PRO A 575 32.66 -6.18 -16.35
C PRO A 575 32.30 -7.46 -15.57
N ASP A 576 32.64 -8.63 -16.12
CA ASP A 576 32.43 -9.94 -15.48
C ASP A 576 33.00 -9.97 -14.04
N GLU A 577 34.16 -9.33 -13.81
CA GLU A 577 34.76 -9.24 -12.49
C GLU A 577 33.92 -8.47 -11.48
N LEU A 578 33.15 -7.44 -11.92
CA LEU A 578 32.22 -6.71 -11.08
C LEU A 578 30.98 -7.56 -10.78
N VAL A 579 30.46 -8.28 -11.78
CA VAL A 579 29.37 -9.24 -11.62
C VAL A 579 29.74 -10.33 -10.60
N GLU A 580 30.94 -10.91 -10.70
CA GLU A 580 31.45 -11.90 -9.74
C GLU A 580 31.54 -11.33 -8.31
N ARG A 581 31.96 -10.06 -8.15
CA ARG A 581 32.00 -9.37 -6.84
C ARG A 581 30.61 -9.16 -6.26
N ILE A 582 29.63 -8.74 -7.07
CA ILE A 582 28.23 -8.60 -6.67
C ILE A 582 27.66 -9.96 -6.21
N GLN A 583 27.90 -11.03 -6.99
CA GLN A 583 27.46 -12.38 -6.61
C GLN A 583 28.09 -12.87 -5.31
N ALA A 584 29.39 -12.63 -5.13
CA ALA A 584 30.10 -12.98 -3.90
C ALA A 584 29.56 -12.24 -2.66
N ALA A 585 29.03 -11.04 -2.86
CA ALA A 585 28.44 -10.20 -1.82
C ALA A 585 26.93 -10.45 -1.62
N ALA A 586 26.28 -11.30 -2.39
CA ALA A 586 24.81 -11.47 -2.40
C ALA A 586 24.21 -11.85 -1.03
N THR A 587 24.96 -12.54 -0.17
CA THR A 587 24.53 -12.90 1.20
C THR A 587 25.21 -12.04 2.27
N PHE A 588 25.91 -10.98 1.87
CA PHE A 588 26.55 -10.06 2.80
C PHE A 588 25.48 -9.30 3.58
N ASN A 589 25.68 -9.14 4.88
CA ASN A 589 24.75 -8.43 5.76
C ASN A 589 23.31 -9.02 5.82
N GLN A 590 23.17 -10.31 5.52
CA GLN A 590 21.87 -10.98 5.56
C GLN A 590 21.30 -11.06 7.00
N GLY A 591 22.17 -11.08 8.02
CA GLY A 591 21.75 -10.99 9.42
C GLY A 591 20.96 -9.72 9.69
N PHE A 592 21.48 -8.57 9.27
CA PHE A 592 20.81 -7.29 9.40
C PHE A 592 19.45 -7.26 8.67
N ALA A 593 19.44 -7.56 7.37
CA ALA A 593 18.23 -7.47 6.55
C ALA A 593 17.10 -8.36 7.09
N THR A 594 17.45 -9.60 7.47
CA THR A 594 16.46 -10.54 8.01
C THR A 594 15.97 -10.13 9.41
N THR A 595 16.86 -9.63 10.27
CA THR A 595 16.49 -9.28 11.65
C THR A 595 15.66 -8.00 11.71
N GLU A 596 16.02 -6.95 10.96
CA GLU A 596 15.22 -5.70 10.95
C GLU A 596 13.79 -5.94 10.44
N TYR A 597 13.64 -6.80 9.43
CA TYR A 597 12.34 -7.20 8.89
C TYR A 597 11.54 -8.05 9.88
N LEU A 598 12.13 -9.15 10.36
CA LEU A 598 11.46 -10.07 11.27
C LEU A 598 11.07 -9.42 12.58
N ALA A 599 11.86 -8.48 13.09
CA ALA A 599 11.50 -7.70 14.28
C ALA A 599 10.15 -7.00 14.09
N SER A 600 9.95 -6.33 12.94
CA SER A 600 8.68 -5.69 12.61
C SER A 600 7.54 -6.70 12.46
N ALA A 601 7.78 -7.83 11.79
CA ALA A 601 6.76 -8.85 11.56
C ALA A 601 6.34 -9.58 12.86
N LEU A 602 7.29 -9.85 13.74
CA LEU A 602 7.03 -10.45 15.07
C LEU A 602 6.28 -9.49 15.97
N VAL A 603 6.67 -8.22 16.01
CA VAL A 603 5.96 -7.18 16.79
C VAL A 603 4.53 -7.01 16.28
N ASP A 604 4.30 -6.97 14.96
CA ASP A 604 2.97 -6.94 14.36
C ASP A 604 2.11 -8.11 14.87
N MET A 605 2.63 -9.34 14.78
CA MET A 605 1.88 -10.53 15.21
C MET A 605 1.63 -10.54 16.72
N TYR A 606 2.61 -10.15 17.54
CA TYR A 606 2.42 -10.07 18.99
C TYR A 606 1.40 -9.00 19.41
N TYR A 607 1.36 -7.85 18.75
CA TYR A 607 0.29 -6.86 18.98
C TYR A 607 -1.11 -7.43 18.78
N HIS A 608 -1.27 -8.25 17.75
CA HIS A 608 -2.57 -8.75 17.32
C HIS A 608 -2.99 -10.10 17.93
N THR A 609 -2.10 -10.73 18.70
CA THR A 609 -2.37 -11.96 19.49
C THR A 609 -2.44 -11.70 21.00
N THR A 610 -2.03 -10.52 21.46
CA THR A 610 -2.03 -10.13 22.88
C THR A 610 -3.30 -9.35 23.23
N ASP A 611 -3.76 -9.44 24.49
CA ASP A 611 -4.84 -8.59 25.02
C ASP A 611 -4.35 -7.12 25.11
N PRO A 612 -4.94 -6.18 24.37
CA PRO A 612 -4.48 -4.79 24.32
C PRO A 612 -5.08 -3.87 25.39
N THR A 613 -5.74 -4.39 26.43
CA THR A 613 -6.56 -3.61 27.39
C THR A 613 -5.82 -2.42 28.01
N ASP A 614 -4.56 -2.60 28.39
CA ASP A 614 -3.74 -1.55 29.01
C ASP A 614 -2.39 -1.41 28.28
N ILE A 615 -2.38 -1.57 26.96
CA ILE A 615 -1.16 -1.57 26.17
C ILE A 615 -0.53 -0.18 26.10
N ASP A 616 0.76 -0.11 26.38
CA ASP A 616 1.64 1.00 26.07
C ASP A 616 2.51 0.58 24.88
N PRO A 617 2.31 1.16 23.68
CA PRO A 617 2.96 0.68 22.46
C PRO A 617 4.49 0.76 22.49
N ASP A 618 5.07 1.83 23.05
CA ASP A 618 6.52 1.98 23.16
C ASP A 618 7.12 0.96 24.14
N ALA A 619 6.49 0.78 25.30
CA ALA A 619 6.91 -0.23 26.25
C ALA A 619 6.76 -1.65 25.69
N PHE A 620 5.65 -1.94 25.01
CA PHE A 620 5.39 -3.25 24.40
C PHE A 620 6.39 -3.60 23.30
N GLU A 621 6.70 -2.66 22.40
CA GLU A 621 7.72 -2.81 21.38
C GLU A 621 9.07 -3.15 22.01
N ARG A 622 9.54 -2.30 22.93
CA ARG A 622 10.81 -2.47 23.62
C ARG A 622 10.91 -3.81 24.36
N GLU A 623 9.91 -4.14 25.21
CA GLU A 623 9.89 -5.39 26.00
C GLU A 623 9.79 -6.63 25.12
N THR A 624 9.09 -6.53 23.99
CA THR A 624 9.01 -7.62 23.00
C THR A 624 10.34 -7.85 22.34
N LEU A 625 11.02 -6.81 21.88
CA LEU A 625 12.34 -6.92 21.23
C LEU A 625 13.41 -7.40 22.24
N GLU A 626 13.38 -6.92 23.49
CA GLU A 626 14.27 -7.39 24.56
C GLU A 626 14.05 -8.89 24.84
N ARG A 627 12.79 -9.34 24.93
CA ARG A 627 12.44 -10.75 25.13
C ARG A 627 12.90 -11.64 23.96
N LEU A 628 12.85 -11.13 22.74
CA LEU A 628 13.35 -11.80 21.54
C LEU A 628 14.88 -11.80 21.44
N GLY A 629 15.57 -11.04 22.28
CA GLY A 629 17.03 -10.89 22.25
C GLY A 629 17.49 -10.11 21.04
N MET A 630 16.73 -9.10 20.61
CA MET A 630 17.12 -8.21 19.51
C MET A 630 18.44 -7.49 19.86
N PRO A 631 19.45 -7.49 18.97
CA PRO A 631 20.67 -6.71 19.19
C PRO A 631 20.41 -5.21 19.27
N ASP A 632 21.10 -4.52 20.19
CA ASP A 632 20.96 -3.08 20.41
C ASP A 632 21.49 -2.22 19.26
N GLU A 633 22.31 -2.80 18.38
CA GLU A 633 23.00 -2.13 17.28
C GLU A 633 22.15 -1.93 16.03
N LEU A 634 20.93 -2.47 16.00
CA LEU A 634 20.00 -2.21 14.89
C LEU A 634 18.57 -2.00 15.39
N PRO A 635 17.79 -1.13 14.73
CA PRO A 635 16.36 -1.01 14.98
C PRO A 635 15.57 -2.05 14.19
N MET A 636 14.30 -2.24 14.53
CA MET A 636 13.36 -2.89 13.62
C MET A 636 13.12 -2.00 12.38
N ARG A 637 12.80 -2.59 11.24
CA ARG A 637 12.62 -1.88 9.96
C ARG A 637 11.59 -0.76 10.06
N HIS A 638 10.48 -1.03 10.70
CA HIS A 638 9.42 -0.07 10.99
C HIS A 638 9.13 -0.10 12.48
N ARG A 639 9.49 0.96 13.20
CA ARG A 639 9.02 1.14 14.58
C ARG A 639 7.52 1.40 14.59
N SER A 640 6.84 0.96 15.64
CA SER A 640 5.39 1.06 15.77
C SER A 640 4.81 2.44 15.44
N PRO A 641 5.39 3.57 15.90
CA PRO A 641 4.84 4.90 15.64
C PRO A 641 4.80 5.34 14.18
N HIS A 642 5.61 4.72 13.30
CA HIS A 642 5.60 4.98 11.87
C HIS A 642 5.34 3.74 11.01
N PHE A 643 4.82 2.66 11.62
CA PHE A 643 4.52 1.42 10.90
C PHE A 643 3.22 1.54 10.09
N GLY A 644 3.26 2.29 9.00
CA GLY A 644 2.12 2.57 8.14
C GLY A 644 1.43 1.31 7.59
N HIS A 645 2.20 0.25 7.28
CA HIS A 645 1.66 -1.03 6.79
C HIS A 645 0.56 -1.61 7.68
N ILE A 646 0.68 -1.43 9.01
CA ILE A 646 -0.27 -2.03 9.96
C ILE A 646 -1.17 -1.01 10.66
N PHE A 647 -0.84 0.30 10.65
CA PHE A 647 -1.61 1.31 11.39
C PHE A 647 -2.21 2.41 10.52
N SER A 648 -1.74 2.64 9.28
CA SER A 648 -2.42 3.55 8.34
C SER A 648 -3.66 2.93 7.69
N GLY A 649 -3.94 1.65 7.98
CA GLY A 649 -5.03 0.85 7.47
C GLY A 649 -4.92 -0.58 7.97
N GLU A 650 -5.65 -1.50 7.36
CA GLU A 650 -5.66 -2.90 7.78
C GLU A 650 -4.99 -3.84 6.77
N GLY A 651 -4.39 -3.32 5.71
CA GLY A 651 -3.86 -4.12 4.61
C GLY A 651 -2.91 -5.22 5.08
N TYR A 652 -1.90 -4.87 5.86
CA TYR A 652 -0.85 -5.76 6.37
C TYR A 652 -0.94 -6.03 7.88
N SER A 653 -1.95 -5.55 8.58
CA SER A 653 -2.09 -5.79 10.03
C SER A 653 -2.27 -7.28 10.32
N ALA A 654 -1.55 -7.81 11.29
CA ALA A 654 -1.34 -9.24 11.54
C ALA A 654 -0.98 -10.01 10.24
N GLY A 655 -0.24 -9.34 9.36
CA GLY A 655 0.00 -9.83 8.00
C GLY A 655 1.36 -9.47 7.44
N TYR A 656 2.22 -8.76 8.18
CA TYR A 656 3.54 -8.37 7.70
C TYR A 656 4.49 -9.58 7.52
N TYR A 657 4.19 -10.72 8.15
CA TYR A 657 4.84 -12.01 7.90
C TYR A 657 4.73 -12.47 6.44
N GLY A 658 3.78 -11.92 5.68
CA GLY A 658 3.46 -12.30 4.31
C GLY A 658 4.63 -12.19 3.34
N TYR A 659 5.55 -11.23 3.54
CA TYR A 659 6.78 -11.12 2.75
C TYR A 659 7.66 -12.36 2.87
N MET A 660 7.91 -12.85 4.10
CA MET A 660 8.68 -14.08 4.30
C MET A 660 7.91 -15.33 3.83
N TRP A 661 6.58 -15.34 4.02
CA TRP A 661 5.75 -16.44 3.53
C TRP A 661 5.83 -16.55 2.01
N ALA A 662 5.73 -15.43 1.31
CA ALA A 662 5.87 -15.38 -0.14
C ALA A 662 7.31 -15.72 -0.59
N ASP A 663 8.34 -15.28 0.12
CA ASP A 663 9.74 -15.57 -0.22
C ASP A 663 10.06 -17.09 -0.19
N VAL A 664 9.45 -17.84 0.73
CA VAL A 664 9.54 -19.31 0.71
C VAL A 664 8.97 -19.89 -0.59
N LEU A 665 7.83 -19.37 -1.05
CA LEU A 665 7.19 -19.82 -2.28
C LEU A 665 7.96 -19.39 -3.53
N THR A 666 8.48 -18.15 -3.54
CA THR A 666 9.27 -17.64 -4.67
C THR A 666 10.61 -18.34 -4.80
N SER A 667 11.20 -18.74 -3.68
CA SER A 667 12.44 -19.54 -3.69
C SER A 667 12.23 -20.91 -4.30
N ASP A 668 11.11 -21.59 -4.00
CA ASP A 668 10.72 -22.87 -4.61
C ASP A 668 10.44 -22.72 -6.12
N ALA A 669 9.72 -21.66 -6.50
CA ALA A 669 9.47 -21.35 -7.91
C ALA A 669 10.75 -21.02 -8.68
N ALA A 670 11.66 -20.23 -8.09
CA ALA A 670 12.94 -19.90 -8.70
C ALA A 670 13.83 -21.13 -8.94
N GLU A 671 13.77 -22.12 -8.03
CA GLU A 671 14.48 -23.40 -8.22
C GLU A 671 13.92 -24.16 -9.43
N ALA A 672 12.60 -24.15 -9.65
CA ALA A 672 11.98 -24.76 -10.82
C ALA A 672 12.49 -24.13 -12.14
N PHE A 673 12.62 -22.80 -12.21
CA PHE A 673 13.24 -22.13 -13.34
C PHE A 673 14.73 -22.49 -13.49
N ALA A 674 15.49 -22.49 -12.40
CA ALA A 674 16.91 -22.82 -12.44
C ALA A 674 17.20 -24.24 -12.90
N GLU A 675 16.32 -25.21 -12.62
CA GLU A 675 16.43 -26.60 -13.06
C GLU A 675 15.94 -26.83 -14.50
N ALA A 676 15.15 -25.89 -15.07
CA ALA A 676 14.61 -26.00 -16.41
C ALA A 676 15.71 -25.88 -17.49
N PRO A 677 15.56 -26.54 -18.66
CA PRO A 677 16.56 -26.47 -19.73
C PRO A 677 16.80 -25.05 -20.28
N GLY A 678 15.78 -24.20 -20.29
CA GLY A 678 15.83 -22.78 -20.69
C GLY A 678 16.19 -21.83 -19.56
N GLY A 679 16.39 -22.32 -18.31
CA GLY A 679 16.65 -21.50 -17.13
C GLY A 679 15.50 -20.53 -16.85
N PHE A 680 15.83 -19.31 -16.41
CA PHE A 680 14.85 -18.26 -16.09
C PHE A 680 14.00 -17.78 -17.28
N TYR A 681 14.28 -18.24 -18.49
CA TYR A 681 13.53 -17.92 -19.72
C TYR A 681 12.95 -19.17 -20.38
N ASP A 682 12.70 -20.23 -19.59
CA ASP A 682 12.07 -21.45 -20.08
C ASP A 682 10.57 -21.24 -20.27
N GLU A 683 10.09 -21.33 -21.51
CA GLU A 683 8.69 -21.08 -21.86
C GLU A 683 7.68 -22.08 -21.25
N GLU A 684 8.13 -23.27 -20.83
CA GLU A 684 7.24 -24.27 -20.21
C GLU A 684 7.06 -24.04 -18.71
N VAL A 685 7.99 -23.31 -18.08
CA VAL A 685 7.93 -22.97 -16.64
C VAL A 685 7.32 -21.60 -16.42
N ALA A 686 7.54 -20.64 -17.32
CA ALA A 686 6.91 -19.32 -17.31
C ALA A 686 5.41 -19.40 -17.68
#